data_294b91505e8fdaabea38b3339fd021f6
#
_entry.id   294b91505e8fdaabea38b3339fd021f6
#
_cell.length_a   1.000
_cell.length_b   1.000
_cell.length_c   1.000
_cell.angle_alpha   90.00
_cell.angle_beta   90.00
_cell.angle_gamma   90.00
#
_symmetry.space_group_name_H-M   'P 1'
#
loop_
_entity.id
_entity.type
_entity.pdbx_description
1 polymer ?
#
loop_
_entity_poly.entity_id
_entity_poly.type
_entity_poly.pdbx_seq_one_letter_code
_entity_poly.pdbx_strand_id
1 'polypeptide(L)'
;MPARGDLAKLAGMRRPLAVLAASLAAAAFAPAALGSVTAVELTPDGSRTLAESLTRKPFTLAGVHWRGPGRVLFRTRSLEGRWSGWRPAAPDAEDLPDEGSPEERQRRGWRIGNPWWVGASDRIETRTVGQVTRVRAYLVWSPDTRIPFRVPAATEAPVIVPRLSWGADESIRRNETSFADAVRFSVVHHTAGRNAYSRSEAPAIVKAIQLYHVRGNGWNDIGYNFLVDRFGTVYEGRFGGTERNVVGAHARGFNTGSVGIAVLGTFSGAEPARAAQEAVARLLAWRLDLAHVDPAALLTFISGGSERFRSGVPVLLRAVSGHRDTGFTSCPGDAFYARLNALAGEAARTGLPKIYEPRVEAGEGIFRFRARLSSPQPWLVAISDRAGREVARGTGTGATVDWTWDSVGAVRGNYRWSLTAGSARPANGPLRVGGGSGAFAVEASAAPAALTPNGDGQADSAVVSYRLTAAANVSVAIVDPGGLTVATPIDRVWTRAGEHTFTIDGAALPDGVYSVVLTARTTAGAEVVKTVPLTVSRTLGLVVAEPALFSPNADGRNDVLGVSFTLNSPSTVTLRVLREGRWVASPHVASYEAGTHRFEWNGVRSVGRLKDGDYSLAVEASDAIVGTVSVVLPFTSDSTAPSVKFAEGRGIRLQVNEPGRLLLRIDGARIEREVKKAGVVRVPWDGAGKRVRVVAEDLAGNRSKPAVRVSRS
;
A
#
# COMPACT_ATOMS: atom_id res chain seq x y z
N MET A 1 -6.71 35.47 78.92
CA MET A 1 -7.79 36.10 79.74
C MET A 1 -8.07 37.46 79.16
N PRO A 2 -9.33 37.92 79.21
CA PRO A 2 -10.56 37.45 78.54
C PRO A 2 -11.07 38.57 77.61
N ALA A 3 -12.10 38.55 76.87
CA ALA A 3 -13.50 38.33 77.06
C ALA A 3 -14.21 38.44 75.71
N ARG A 4 -15.08 37.66 75.39
CA ARG A 4 -16.54 37.70 75.25
C ARG A 4 -17.18 39.06 74.91
N GLY A 5 -18.07 39.01 73.96
CA GLY A 5 -19.21 39.91 73.69
C GLY A 5 -19.48 40.03 72.21
N ASP A 6 -20.48 39.80 71.69
CA ASP A 6 -21.87 39.46 71.83
C ASP A 6 -22.58 39.80 70.51
N LEU A 7 -23.44 38.98 70.11
CA LEU A 7 -24.55 39.05 69.17
C LEU A 7 -25.20 40.43 68.94
N ALA A 8 -25.58 40.75 67.71
CA ALA A 8 -26.99 40.86 67.33
C ALA A 8 -27.23 41.43 65.90
N LYS A 9 -28.01 40.76 65.14
CA LYS A 9 -29.08 41.20 64.22
C LYS A 9 -28.74 42.18 63.08
N LEU A 10 -28.85 41.63 61.87
CA LEU A 10 -29.74 42.25 60.89
C LEU A 10 -30.30 41.22 59.93
N ALA A 11 -31.59 41.13 59.98
CA ALA A 11 -32.43 40.25 59.17
C ALA A 11 -32.59 40.79 57.74
N GLY A 12 -32.79 39.85 56.84
CA GLY A 12 -33.67 40.06 55.70
C GLY A 12 -33.07 40.38 54.38
N MET A 13 -32.89 39.33 53.55
CA MET A 13 -33.45 39.32 52.19
C MET A 13 -33.22 37.92 51.57
N ARG A 14 -34.25 37.08 51.70
CA ARG A 14 -34.35 35.83 50.98
C ARG A 14 -34.62 36.15 49.50
N ARG A 15 -33.68 35.85 48.61
CA ARG A 15 -33.96 35.65 47.19
C ARG A 15 -34.18 34.17 46.95
N PRO A 16 -35.23 33.76 46.24
CA PRO A 16 -35.43 32.33 45.93
C PRO A 16 -34.46 31.89 44.87
N LEU A 17 -33.67 30.86 45.14
CA LEU A 17 -32.96 30.08 44.13
C LEU A 17 -34.05 29.40 43.31
N ALA A 18 -34.20 29.83 42.08
CA ALA A 18 -34.89 29.07 41.02
C ALA A 18 -34.06 27.84 40.71
N VAL A 19 -34.45 26.69 41.23
CA VAL A 19 -33.99 25.39 40.80
C VAL A 19 -34.55 25.14 39.41
N LEU A 20 -33.71 25.32 38.37
CA LEU A 20 -34.02 24.91 37.04
C LEU A 20 -33.96 23.36 37.04
N ALA A 21 -35.11 22.74 37.18
CA ALA A 21 -35.28 21.30 36.95
C ALA A 21 -35.10 21.09 35.44
N ALA A 22 -33.89 20.70 35.05
CA ALA A 22 -33.64 20.14 33.73
C ALA A 22 -34.37 18.80 33.62
N SER A 23 -35.55 18.84 33.01
CA SER A 23 -36.28 17.63 32.62
C SER A 23 -35.40 16.90 31.57
N LEU A 24 -34.62 15.92 32.01
CA LEU A 24 -34.10 14.86 31.14
C LEU A 24 -35.32 14.12 30.61
N ALA A 25 -35.76 14.48 29.41
CA ALA A 25 -36.62 13.59 28.63
C ALA A 25 -35.77 12.35 28.29
N ALA A 26 -35.91 11.32 29.08
CA ALA A 26 -35.47 9.98 28.73
C ALA A 26 -36.32 9.56 27.53
N ALA A 27 -35.79 9.85 26.32
CA ALA A 27 -36.29 9.21 25.12
C ALA A 27 -36.13 7.69 25.35
N ALA A 28 -37.21 7.03 25.60
CA ALA A 28 -37.28 5.56 25.68
C ALA A 28 -36.82 5.06 24.31
N PHE A 29 -35.56 4.70 24.19
CA PHE A 29 -35.04 3.95 23.08
C PHE A 29 -35.77 2.60 23.13
N ALA A 30 -36.74 2.40 22.25
CA ALA A 30 -37.24 1.07 22.00
C ALA A 30 -36.01 0.22 21.63
N PRO A 31 -35.84 -0.96 22.27
CA PRO A 31 -34.67 -1.80 21.99
C PRO A 31 -34.65 -2.05 20.48
N ALA A 32 -33.56 -1.68 19.82
CA ALA A 32 -33.37 -1.96 18.42
C ALA A 32 -33.61 -3.47 18.25
N ALA A 33 -34.50 -3.85 17.34
CA ALA A 33 -34.84 -5.26 17.13
C ALA A 33 -33.54 -6.03 16.89
N LEU A 34 -33.21 -6.93 17.82
CA LEU A 34 -31.99 -7.72 17.79
C LEU A 34 -31.99 -8.54 16.50
N GLY A 35 -30.99 -8.33 15.62
CA GLY A 35 -30.80 -9.17 14.47
C GLY A 35 -30.55 -10.62 14.89
N SER A 36 -30.89 -11.59 14.07
CA SER A 36 -30.72 -13.01 14.36
C SER A 36 -29.93 -13.71 13.25
N VAL A 37 -29.19 -14.75 13.62
CA VAL A 37 -28.50 -15.65 12.68
C VAL A 37 -28.98 -17.06 12.92
N THR A 38 -29.46 -17.72 11.90
CA THR A 38 -29.85 -19.13 11.89
C THR A 38 -28.87 -19.91 11.03
N ALA A 39 -28.19 -20.89 11.60
CA ALA A 39 -27.33 -21.81 10.86
C ALA A 39 -28.15 -23.06 10.46
N VAL A 40 -28.10 -23.43 9.21
CA VAL A 40 -28.83 -24.58 8.66
C VAL A 40 -27.85 -25.46 7.90
N GLU A 41 -27.80 -26.76 8.25
CA GLU A 41 -27.07 -27.77 7.49
C GLU A 41 -27.92 -28.19 6.30
N LEU A 42 -27.28 -28.26 5.14
CA LEU A 42 -27.87 -28.66 3.87
C LEU A 42 -27.15 -29.92 3.36
N THR A 43 -27.90 -30.82 2.73
CA THR A 43 -27.31 -32.02 2.12
C THR A 43 -26.63 -31.67 0.80
N PRO A 44 -25.43 -32.21 0.50
CA PRO A 44 -24.68 -31.88 -0.71
C PRO A 44 -25.26 -32.44 -2.03
N ASP A 45 -26.13 -33.43 -1.95
CA ASP A 45 -26.63 -34.22 -3.08
C ASP A 45 -27.83 -33.56 -3.78
N GLY A 46 -27.54 -32.66 -4.66
CA GLY A 46 -28.52 -32.06 -5.57
C GLY A 46 -29.19 -30.80 -5.06
N SER A 47 -29.98 -30.21 -5.91
CA SER A 47 -30.79 -29.03 -5.60
C SER A 47 -31.92 -29.42 -4.66
N ARG A 48 -31.75 -29.18 -3.36
CA ARG A 48 -32.86 -29.35 -2.41
C ARG A 48 -33.24 -28.03 -1.78
N THR A 49 -34.54 -27.78 -1.85
CA THR A 49 -35.19 -26.72 -1.11
C THR A 49 -35.13 -27.02 0.37
N LEU A 50 -34.73 -26.07 1.19
CA LEU A 50 -34.90 -26.15 2.63
C LEU A 50 -36.37 -26.51 2.92
N ALA A 51 -36.61 -27.58 3.68
CA ALA A 51 -37.94 -27.90 4.13
C ALA A 51 -38.57 -26.72 4.87
N GLU A 52 -39.80 -26.40 4.65
CA GLU A 52 -40.54 -25.25 5.22
C GLU A 52 -40.45 -25.18 6.78
N SER A 53 -40.16 -26.29 7.42
CA SER A 53 -40.01 -26.38 8.86
C SER A 53 -38.79 -25.67 9.46
N LEU A 54 -37.80 -25.32 8.67
CA LEU A 54 -36.52 -24.76 9.15
C LEU A 54 -36.43 -23.24 9.06
N THR A 55 -37.24 -22.57 8.26
CA THR A 55 -37.26 -21.11 8.12
C THR A 55 -38.56 -20.50 8.64
N ARG A 56 -38.84 -20.66 9.92
CA ARG A 56 -39.97 -19.97 10.54
C ARG A 56 -39.81 -18.44 10.61
N LYS A 57 -38.63 -17.94 10.32
CA LYS A 57 -38.31 -16.50 10.30
C LYS A 57 -37.71 -16.12 8.96
N PRO A 58 -38.13 -14.99 8.36
CA PRO A 58 -37.48 -14.48 7.16
C PRO A 58 -36.04 -14.11 7.44
N PHE A 59 -35.23 -14.05 6.37
CA PHE A 59 -33.86 -13.58 6.41
C PHE A 59 -33.61 -12.52 5.32
N THR A 60 -32.63 -11.65 5.55
CA THR A 60 -32.28 -10.55 4.62
C THR A 60 -30.91 -10.71 4.03
N LEU A 61 -30.02 -11.51 4.68
CA LEU A 61 -28.69 -11.83 4.18
C LEU A 61 -28.46 -13.34 4.29
N ALA A 62 -27.80 -13.92 3.28
CA ALA A 62 -27.41 -15.32 3.26
C ALA A 62 -25.91 -15.45 2.97
N GLY A 63 -25.23 -16.31 3.72
CA GLY A 63 -23.88 -16.76 3.44
C GLY A 63 -23.81 -18.28 3.51
N VAL A 64 -23.08 -18.92 2.59
CA VAL A 64 -23.04 -20.37 2.48
C VAL A 64 -21.61 -20.85 2.62
N HIS A 65 -21.35 -21.67 3.65
CA HIS A 65 -20.07 -22.32 3.89
C HIS A 65 -20.12 -23.77 3.43
N TRP A 66 -18.98 -24.34 3.04
CA TRP A 66 -18.92 -25.74 2.67
C TRP A 66 -17.57 -26.38 2.99
N ARG A 67 -17.54 -27.72 2.96
CA ARG A 67 -16.32 -28.52 3.04
C ARG A 67 -16.10 -29.25 1.71
N GLY A 68 -14.82 -29.41 1.34
CA GLY A 68 -14.40 -30.06 0.11
C GLY A 68 -13.89 -29.07 -0.94
N PRO A 69 -13.18 -29.57 -1.97
CA PRO A 69 -12.56 -28.71 -3.00
C PRO A 69 -13.56 -28.13 -4.01
N GLY A 70 -14.78 -28.67 -4.07
CA GLY A 70 -15.83 -28.22 -4.99
C GLY A 70 -16.35 -26.80 -4.72
N ARG A 71 -17.33 -26.39 -5.49
CA ARG A 71 -17.99 -25.08 -5.43
C ARG A 71 -19.46 -25.23 -5.09
N VAL A 72 -20.04 -24.20 -4.44
CA VAL A 72 -21.45 -24.13 -4.11
C VAL A 72 -22.06 -22.90 -4.79
N LEU A 73 -23.20 -23.10 -5.46
CA LEU A 73 -24.06 -22.05 -5.92
C LEU A 73 -25.33 -22.04 -5.06
N PHE A 74 -25.97 -20.89 -4.92
CA PHE A 74 -27.23 -20.77 -4.23
C PHE A 74 -28.16 -19.77 -4.91
N ARG A 75 -29.45 -19.88 -4.59
CA ARG A 75 -30.47 -18.88 -4.92
C ARG A 75 -31.46 -18.74 -3.76
N THR A 76 -32.14 -17.61 -3.68
CA THR A 76 -33.09 -17.32 -2.61
C THR A 76 -34.46 -16.94 -3.20
N ARG A 77 -35.53 -17.19 -2.43
CA ARG A 77 -36.90 -16.78 -2.77
C ARG A 77 -37.30 -15.60 -1.89
N SER A 78 -37.75 -14.51 -2.52
CA SER A 78 -38.32 -13.37 -1.80
C SER A 78 -39.64 -13.73 -1.11
N LEU A 79 -40.11 -12.90 -0.18
CA LEU A 79 -41.41 -13.08 0.46
C LEU A 79 -42.58 -13.00 -0.51
N GLU A 80 -42.40 -12.34 -1.66
CA GLU A 80 -43.40 -12.31 -2.75
C GLU A 80 -43.34 -13.57 -3.65
N GLY A 81 -42.54 -14.57 -3.26
CA GLY A 81 -42.45 -15.85 -3.95
C GLY A 81 -41.48 -15.89 -5.15
N ARG A 82 -40.78 -14.80 -5.47
CA ARG A 82 -39.89 -14.73 -6.66
C ARG A 82 -38.48 -15.29 -6.33
N TRP A 83 -38.00 -16.20 -7.15
CA TRP A 83 -36.65 -16.74 -7.05
C TRP A 83 -35.62 -15.79 -7.69
N SER A 84 -34.48 -15.66 -7.04
CA SER A 84 -33.30 -15.03 -7.62
C SER A 84 -32.62 -15.97 -8.64
N GLY A 85 -31.73 -15.40 -9.48
CA GLY A 85 -30.80 -16.22 -10.25
C GLY A 85 -29.82 -16.98 -9.36
N TRP A 86 -29.23 -18.06 -9.89
CA TRP A 86 -28.14 -18.79 -9.25
C TRP A 86 -26.88 -17.92 -9.18
N ARG A 87 -26.20 -17.94 -8.04
CA ARG A 87 -24.96 -17.21 -7.80
C ARG A 87 -23.94 -18.07 -7.06
N PRO A 88 -22.63 -17.89 -7.27
CA PRO A 88 -21.60 -18.59 -6.49
C PRO A 88 -21.66 -18.13 -5.03
N ALA A 89 -21.41 -19.07 -4.11
CA ALA A 89 -21.41 -18.78 -2.67
C ALA A 89 -20.21 -17.92 -2.25
N ALA A 90 -19.05 -18.09 -2.90
CA ALA A 90 -17.84 -17.34 -2.61
C ALA A 90 -17.17 -16.95 -3.93
N PRO A 91 -17.62 -15.88 -4.59
CA PRO A 91 -16.89 -15.31 -5.72
C PRO A 91 -15.56 -14.67 -5.27
N ASP A 92 -15.47 -14.23 -3.99
CA ASP A 92 -14.32 -13.52 -3.41
C ASP A 92 -13.94 -14.17 -2.08
N ALA A 93 -13.20 -15.28 -2.13
CA ALA A 93 -12.99 -16.19 -1.00
C ALA A 93 -11.93 -15.72 0.05
N GLU A 94 -11.26 -14.58 -0.15
CA GLU A 94 -10.09 -14.17 0.63
C GLU A 94 -10.28 -12.98 1.57
N ASP A 95 -11.52 -12.53 1.79
CA ASP A 95 -11.84 -11.66 2.94
C ASP A 95 -11.68 -12.47 4.23
N LEU A 96 -10.48 -12.46 4.81
CA LEU A 96 -10.11 -13.32 5.92
C LEU A 96 -9.19 -12.60 6.92
N PRO A 97 -9.22 -13.01 8.21
CA PRO A 97 -8.19 -12.63 9.18
C PRO A 97 -6.83 -13.24 8.80
N ASP A 98 -5.77 -12.63 9.35
CA ASP A 98 -4.41 -13.08 9.15
C ASP A 98 -4.19 -14.49 9.70
N GLU A 99 -3.33 -15.28 9.03
CA GLU A 99 -2.99 -16.64 9.44
C GLU A 99 -2.37 -16.66 10.84
N GLY A 100 -2.72 -17.69 11.62
CA GLY A 100 -2.27 -17.82 13.00
C GLY A 100 -2.94 -16.87 14.00
N SER A 101 -3.77 -15.93 13.54
CA SER A 101 -4.54 -15.07 14.43
C SER A 101 -5.57 -15.85 15.24
N PRO A 102 -6.00 -15.37 16.43
CA PRO A 102 -7.05 -16.01 17.19
C PRO A 102 -8.38 -16.14 16.42
N GLU A 103 -8.65 -15.23 15.51
CA GLU A 103 -9.82 -15.21 14.62
C GLU A 103 -9.79 -16.34 13.58
N GLU A 104 -8.63 -16.61 13.01
CA GLU A 104 -8.47 -17.59 11.93
C GLU A 104 -8.65 -19.03 12.44
N ARG A 105 -8.20 -19.34 13.67
CA ARG A 105 -8.26 -20.70 14.26
C ARG A 105 -9.66 -21.30 14.33
N GLN A 106 -10.71 -20.50 14.22
CA GLN A 106 -12.11 -20.97 14.28
C GLN A 106 -12.61 -21.55 12.94
N ARG A 107 -11.87 -21.40 11.86
CA ARG A 107 -12.27 -21.81 10.49
C ARG A 107 -12.35 -23.32 10.28
N ARG A 108 -11.53 -24.12 10.90
CA ARG A 108 -11.50 -25.61 10.94
C ARG A 108 -11.96 -26.32 9.65
N GLY A 109 -11.35 -26.02 8.51
CA GLY A 109 -11.57 -26.70 7.24
C GLY A 109 -12.87 -26.34 6.50
N TRP A 110 -13.56 -25.31 6.89
CA TRP A 110 -14.67 -24.74 6.15
C TRP A 110 -14.17 -23.72 5.11
N ARG A 111 -14.72 -23.78 3.92
CA ARG A 111 -14.65 -22.68 2.95
C ARG A 111 -15.75 -21.69 3.29
N ILE A 112 -15.42 -20.43 3.40
CA ILE A 112 -16.31 -19.35 3.83
C ILE A 112 -16.90 -18.69 2.57
N GLY A 113 -18.22 -18.55 2.51
CA GLY A 113 -18.91 -17.80 1.47
C GLY A 113 -19.04 -16.31 1.80
N ASN A 114 -19.29 -15.51 0.79
CA ASN A 114 -19.50 -14.07 0.95
C ASN A 114 -20.88 -13.77 1.57
N PRO A 115 -21.04 -12.64 2.29
CA PRO A 115 -22.30 -12.20 2.85
C PRO A 115 -23.18 -11.54 1.80
N TRP A 116 -24.11 -12.28 1.21
CA TRP A 116 -25.02 -11.76 0.21
C TRP A 116 -26.27 -11.11 0.82
N TRP A 117 -26.44 -9.81 0.64
CA TRP A 117 -27.72 -9.15 0.90
C TRP A 117 -28.74 -9.55 -0.17
N VAL A 118 -29.75 -10.30 0.23
CA VAL A 118 -30.76 -10.88 -0.67
C VAL A 118 -32.10 -10.16 -0.57
N GLY A 119 -32.28 -9.29 0.43
CA GLY A 119 -33.57 -8.72 0.79
C GLY A 119 -34.42 -9.73 1.56
N ALA A 120 -35.61 -9.33 2.01
CA ALA A 120 -36.52 -10.18 2.76
C ALA A 120 -36.86 -11.46 1.97
N SER A 121 -36.42 -12.60 2.46
CA SER A 121 -36.47 -13.91 1.82
C SER A 121 -36.90 -14.98 2.79
N ASP A 122 -37.56 -16.03 2.30
CA ASP A 122 -38.11 -17.14 3.10
C ASP A 122 -37.46 -18.50 2.75
N ARG A 123 -36.80 -18.63 1.58
CA ARG A 123 -36.20 -19.90 1.13
C ARG A 123 -34.83 -19.70 0.50
N ILE A 124 -33.97 -20.73 0.65
CA ILE A 124 -32.68 -20.84 0.01
C ILE A 124 -32.55 -22.24 -0.62
N GLU A 125 -32.00 -22.27 -1.83
CA GLU A 125 -31.60 -23.51 -2.50
C GLU A 125 -30.10 -23.46 -2.79
N THR A 126 -29.43 -24.63 -2.70
CA THR A 126 -28.02 -24.77 -3.03
C THR A 126 -27.83 -25.82 -4.12
N ARG A 127 -26.79 -25.62 -4.94
CA ARG A 127 -26.28 -26.57 -5.93
C ARG A 127 -24.78 -26.71 -5.75
N THR A 128 -24.30 -27.93 -5.74
CA THR A 128 -22.88 -28.24 -5.64
C THR A 128 -22.29 -28.57 -6.99
N VAL A 129 -21.00 -28.23 -7.18
CA VAL A 129 -20.20 -28.57 -8.36
C VAL A 129 -18.87 -29.14 -7.89
N GLY A 130 -18.55 -30.37 -8.30
CA GLY A 130 -17.39 -31.11 -7.81
C GLY A 130 -17.58 -31.67 -6.40
N GLN A 131 -16.50 -32.04 -5.74
CA GLN A 131 -16.55 -32.71 -4.42
C GLN A 131 -16.88 -31.71 -3.31
N VAL A 132 -18.10 -31.78 -2.81
CA VAL A 132 -18.58 -31.04 -1.63
C VAL A 132 -19.15 -32.05 -0.64
N THR A 133 -18.62 -32.08 0.57
CA THR A 133 -19.01 -33.07 1.60
C THR A 133 -20.01 -32.53 2.62
N ARG A 134 -20.00 -31.23 2.85
CA ARG A 134 -20.96 -30.57 3.77
C ARG A 134 -21.26 -29.15 3.26
N VAL A 135 -22.49 -28.70 3.45
CA VAL A 135 -22.94 -27.34 3.16
C VAL A 135 -23.66 -26.80 4.39
N ARG A 136 -23.36 -25.56 4.76
CA ARG A 136 -24.06 -24.86 5.85
C ARG A 136 -24.44 -23.47 5.38
N ALA A 137 -25.72 -23.12 5.47
CA ALA A 137 -26.20 -21.77 5.21
C ALA A 137 -26.32 -21.01 6.54
N TYR A 138 -25.84 -19.78 6.56
CA TYR A 138 -26.08 -18.81 7.61
C TYR A 138 -27.08 -17.79 7.10
N LEU A 139 -28.27 -17.80 7.68
CA LEU A 139 -29.38 -16.95 7.35
C LEU A 139 -29.50 -15.85 8.39
N VAL A 140 -29.27 -14.62 7.98
CA VAL A 140 -29.26 -13.46 8.88
C VAL A 140 -30.53 -12.65 8.66
N TRP A 141 -31.26 -12.39 9.73
CA TRP A 141 -32.32 -11.40 9.77
C TRP A 141 -31.80 -10.10 10.35
N SER A 142 -31.82 -9.03 9.58
CA SER A 142 -31.50 -7.67 10.03
C SER A 142 -32.62 -6.76 9.55
N PRO A 143 -33.51 -6.32 10.44
CA PRO A 143 -34.59 -5.40 10.07
C PRO A 143 -34.03 -4.01 9.78
N ASP A 144 -34.77 -3.23 9.00
CA ASP A 144 -34.44 -1.83 8.74
C ASP A 144 -34.26 -1.08 10.06
N THR A 145 -33.15 -0.38 10.18
CA THR A 145 -32.88 0.49 11.32
C THR A 145 -33.25 1.92 10.97
N ARG A 146 -33.91 2.64 11.89
CA ARG A 146 -34.17 4.06 11.70
C ARG A 146 -32.85 4.80 11.55
N ILE A 147 -32.77 5.68 10.56
CA ILE A 147 -31.56 6.45 10.27
C ILE A 147 -31.23 7.32 11.47
N PRO A 148 -30.04 7.18 11.96
CA PRO A 148 -29.65 7.81 13.18
C PRO A 148 -28.95 9.11 12.97
N PHE A 149 -28.81 9.77 14.10
CA PHE A 149 -28.09 10.95 14.40
C PHE A 149 -26.72 11.04 13.67
N ARG A 150 -26.54 12.10 12.89
CA ARG A 150 -25.22 12.42 12.30
C ARG A 150 -24.42 13.17 13.37
N VAL A 151 -23.28 12.62 13.75
CA VAL A 151 -22.28 13.38 14.51
C VAL A 151 -21.55 14.28 13.52
N PRO A 152 -21.49 15.61 13.73
CA PRO A 152 -20.61 16.46 12.95
C PRO A 152 -19.17 15.97 13.11
N ALA A 153 -18.50 15.73 11.98
CA ALA A 153 -17.09 15.39 12.00
C ALA A 153 -16.25 16.61 12.42
N ALA A 154 -15.09 16.38 12.99
CA ALA A 154 -14.04 17.38 13.04
C ALA A 154 -13.75 17.89 11.62
N THR A 155 -13.34 19.14 11.48
CA THR A 155 -13.31 19.93 10.25
C THR A 155 -12.62 19.31 9.03
N GLU A 156 -11.93 18.19 9.17
CA GLU A 156 -11.18 17.51 8.08
C GLU A 156 -11.65 16.08 7.77
N ALA A 157 -12.36 15.45 8.70
CA ALA A 157 -12.83 14.08 8.50
C ALA A 157 -14.14 14.04 7.68
N PRO A 158 -14.36 13.04 6.81
CA PRO A 158 -15.68 12.82 6.23
C PRO A 158 -16.69 12.51 7.32
N VAL A 159 -17.97 12.81 7.08
CA VAL A 159 -19.05 12.42 8.00
C VAL A 159 -19.15 10.92 8.04
N ILE A 160 -18.84 10.31 9.19
CA ILE A 160 -18.87 8.86 9.39
C ILE A 160 -20.01 8.54 10.36
N VAL A 161 -20.89 7.63 9.95
CA VAL A 161 -21.97 7.10 10.79
C VAL A 161 -21.34 6.17 11.82
N PRO A 162 -21.40 6.50 13.13
CA PRO A 162 -20.78 5.68 14.16
C PRO A 162 -21.54 4.38 14.37
N ARG A 163 -20.88 3.42 14.95
CA ARG A 163 -21.40 2.05 15.19
C ARG A 163 -22.76 2.01 15.88
N LEU A 164 -22.93 2.78 16.94
CA LEU A 164 -24.21 2.90 17.65
C LEU A 164 -25.36 3.28 16.70
N SER A 165 -25.06 4.13 15.73
CA SER A 165 -26.04 4.73 14.83
C SER A 165 -26.56 3.77 13.74
N TRP A 166 -25.78 2.80 13.28
CA TRP A 166 -26.27 1.76 12.38
C TRP A 166 -26.71 0.49 13.15
N GLY A 167 -26.70 0.54 14.49
CA GLY A 167 -27.21 -0.52 15.35
C GLY A 167 -26.27 -1.71 15.49
N ALA A 168 -24.95 -1.48 15.56
CA ALA A 168 -23.98 -2.52 15.86
C ALA A 168 -24.36 -3.27 17.15
N ASP A 169 -24.24 -4.57 17.12
CA ASP A 169 -24.39 -5.40 18.30
C ASP A 169 -23.01 -5.58 18.96
N GLU A 170 -22.71 -4.73 19.95
CA GLU A 170 -21.41 -4.77 20.62
C GLU A 170 -21.24 -6.00 21.53
N SER A 171 -22.37 -6.62 21.94
CA SER A 171 -22.36 -7.79 22.83
C SER A 171 -21.82 -9.05 22.15
N ILE A 172 -21.83 -9.11 20.83
CA ILE A 172 -21.35 -10.27 20.08
C ILE A 172 -19.85 -10.23 19.76
N ARG A 173 -19.18 -9.08 19.96
CA ARG A 173 -17.72 -9.00 19.76
C ARG A 173 -17.00 -10.01 20.65
N ARG A 174 -15.93 -10.63 20.13
CA ARG A 174 -15.35 -11.80 20.81
C ARG A 174 -14.09 -11.48 21.60
N ASN A 175 -13.14 -10.75 21.01
CA ASN A 175 -11.84 -10.47 21.62
C ASN A 175 -11.57 -8.96 21.63
N GLU A 176 -10.51 -8.57 22.30
CA GLU A 176 -10.03 -7.20 22.28
C GLU A 176 -9.61 -6.76 20.86
N THR A 177 -9.71 -5.47 20.62
CA THR A 177 -9.33 -4.87 19.35
C THR A 177 -7.80 -4.79 19.22
N SER A 178 -7.26 -5.31 18.14
CA SER A 178 -5.85 -5.19 17.81
C SER A 178 -5.57 -3.90 17.00
N PHE A 179 -4.41 -3.30 17.22
CA PHE A 179 -3.98 -2.08 16.57
C PHE A 179 -2.61 -2.29 15.92
N ALA A 180 -2.42 -1.74 14.73
CA ALA A 180 -1.13 -1.65 14.07
C ALA A 180 -0.39 -0.38 14.51
N ASP A 181 0.94 -0.39 14.41
CA ASP A 181 1.76 0.79 14.72
C ASP A 181 1.46 1.94 13.76
N ALA A 182 1.30 1.63 12.48
CA ALA A 182 1.00 2.60 11.44
C ALA A 182 0.10 2.01 10.35
N VAL A 183 -0.67 2.86 9.69
CA VAL A 183 -1.30 2.57 8.39
C VAL A 183 -0.32 2.91 7.28
N ARG A 184 -0.14 2.00 6.34
CA ARG A 184 0.78 2.15 5.21
C ARG A 184 0.07 2.22 3.87
N PHE A 185 -1.12 1.63 3.78
CA PHE A 185 -1.92 1.61 2.56
C PHE A 185 -3.39 1.32 2.87
N SER A 186 -4.23 1.38 1.87
CA SER A 186 -5.64 1.01 1.94
C SER A 186 -5.96 -0.11 0.97
N VAL A 187 -6.85 -1.01 1.37
CA VAL A 187 -7.40 -2.06 0.50
C VAL A 187 -8.87 -1.76 0.27
N VAL A 188 -9.23 -1.58 -0.99
CA VAL A 188 -10.61 -1.30 -1.42
C VAL A 188 -11.29 -2.61 -1.82
N HIS A 189 -12.49 -2.80 -1.29
CA HIS A 189 -13.32 -3.98 -1.48
C HIS A 189 -14.70 -3.64 -2.03
N HIS A 190 -15.40 -4.65 -2.48
CA HIS A 190 -16.84 -4.68 -2.56
C HIS A 190 -17.40 -5.75 -1.62
N THR A 191 -18.68 -5.67 -1.26
CA THR A 191 -19.27 -6.67 -0.36
C THR A 191 -19.89 -7.87 -1.09
N ALA A 192 -19.77 -7.91 -2.42
CA ALA A 192 -20.35 -8.94 -3.30
C ALA A 192 -21.88 -9.11 -3.11
N GLY A 193 -22.58 -8.05 -2.69
CA GLY A 193 -24.02 -8.02 -2.47
C GLY A 193 -24.82 -7.44 -3.63
N ARG A 194 -26.13 -7.25 -3.43
CA ARG A 194 -27.04 -6.60 -4.38
C ARG A 194 -26.75 -5.10 -4.48
N ASN A 195 -26.72 -4.53 -5.70
CA ASN A 195 -26.50 -3.10 -5.93
C ASN A 195 -27.78 -2.26 -5.70
N ALA A 196 -28.95 -2.85 -5.90
CA ALA A 196 -30.24 -2.17 -5.74
C ALA A 196 -30.75 -2.36 -4.30
N TYR A 197 -30.57 -1.35 -3.47
CA TYR A 197 -31.10 -1.24 -2.12
C TYR A 197 -31.47 0.22 -1.83
N SER A 198 -32.38 0.45 -0.89
CA SER A 198 -32.81 1.77 -0.46
C SER A 198 -31.84 2.36 0.57
N ARG A 199 -31.97 3.66 0.83
CA ARG A 199 -31.17 4.34 1.84
C ARG A 199 -31.44 3.81 3.26
N SER A 200 -32.68 3.37 3.54
CA SER A 200 -33.05 2.79 4.83
C SER A 200 -32.51 1.36 5.02
N GLU A 201 -32.31 0.61 3.93
CA GLU A 201 -31.71 -0.74 4.00
C GLU A 201 -30.20 -0.69 4.27
N ALA A 202 -29.49 0.37 3.91
CA ALA A 202 -28.03 0.42 4.00
C ALA A 202 -27.48 0.13 5.42
N PRO A 203 -27.98 0.74 6.52
CA PRO A 203 -27.57 0.41 7.88
C PRO A 203 -27.88 -1.06 8.24
N ALA A 204 -29.02 -1.60 7.79
CA ALA A 204 -29.38 -2.99 8.04
C ALA A 204 -28.45 -3.96 7.30
N ILE A 205 -27.95 -3.60 6.11
CA ILE A 205 -26.92 -4.36 5.38
C ILE A 205 -25.62 -4.39 6.20
N VAL A 206 -25.16 -3.25 6.71
CA VAL A 206 -23.93 -3.18 7.52
C VAL A 206 -24.05 -4.04 8.77
N LYS A 207 -25.20 -3.96 9.49
CA LYS A 207 -25.49 -4.80 10.65
C LYS A 207 -25.53 -6.28 10.29
N ALA A 208 -26.16 -6.64 9.18
CA ALA A 208 -26.24 -8.03 8.72
C ALA A 208 -24.84 -8.60 8.42
N ILE A 209 -23.94 -7.80 7.83
CA ILE A 209 -22.53 -8.18 7.59
C ILE A 209 -21.81 -8.39 8.94
N GLN A 210 -21.99 -7.53 9.94
CA GLN A 210 -21.42 -7.73 11.27
C GLN A 210 -21.90 -9.06 11.88
N LEU A 211 -23.20 -9.30 11.90
CA LEU A 211 -23.78 -10.53 12.43
C LEU A 211 -23.23 -11.77 11.73
N TYR A 212 -23.09 -11.72 10.42
CA TYR A 212 -22.54 -12.82 9.63
C TYR A 212 -21.05 -13.04 9.91
N HIS A 213 -20.24 -11.98 9.94
CA HIS A 213 -18.81 -12.09 10.24
C HIS A 213 -18.56 -12.64 11.63
N VAL A 214 -19.32 -12.21 12.64
CA VAL A 214 -19.12 -12.70 14.02
C VAL A 214 -19.75 -14.06 14.26
N ARG A 215 -21.02 -14.24 13.91
CA ARG A 215 -21.78 -15.48 14.24
C ARG A 215 -21.65 -16.56 13.18
N GLY A 216 -21.46 -16.17 11.90
CA GLY A 216 -21.24 -17.10 10.79
C GLY A 216 -19.79 -17.51 10.65
N ASN A 217 -18.88 -16.54 10.45
CA ASN A 217 -17.46 -16.79 10.21
C ASN A 217 -16.68 -17.05 11.50
N GLY A 218 -17.20 -16.60 12.65
CA GLY A 218 -16.52 -16.72 13.93
C GLY A 218 -15.50 -15.62 14.23
N TRP A 219 -15.50 -14.54 13.44
CA TRP A 219 -14.56 -13.45 13.62
C TRP A 219 -14.83 -12.60 14.86
N ASN A 220 -13.85 -11.77 15.25
CA ASN A 220 -14.00 -10.92 16.43
C ASN A 220 -15.04 -9.83 16.24
N ASP A 221 -15.16 -9.30 15.02
CA ASP A 221 -16.10 -8.25 14.63
C ASP A 221 -16.27 -8.24 13.10
N ILE A 222 -16.95 -7.24 12.57
CA ILE A 222 -17.00 -6.96 11.12
C ILE A 222 -15.57 -6.80 10.59
N GLY A 223 -15.26 -7.37 9.43
CA GLY A 223 -13.89 -7.43 8.90
C GLY A 223 -13.35 -6.09 8.43
N TYR A 224 -14.19 -5.27 7.83
CA TYR A 224 -13.82 -4.00 7.21
C TYR A 224 -13.70 -2.88 8.24
N ASN A 225 -12.72 -1.96 8.06
CA ASN A 225 -12.59 -0.77 8.88
C ASN A 225 -13.72 0.23 8.59
N PHE A 226 -14.09 0.37 7.32
CA PHE A 226 -15.16 1.25 6.85
C PHE A 226 -16.02 0.58 5.81
N LEU A 227 -17.29 0.96 5.76
CA LEU A 227 -18.19 0.59 4.67
C LEU A 227 -18.78 1.84 4.05
N VAL A 228 -19.08 1.79 2.75
CA VAL A 228 -19.64 2.92 1.99
C VAL A 228 -20.84 2.43 1.21
N ASP A 229 -21.99 3.12 1.34
CA ASP A 229 -23.18 2.79 0.57
C ASP A 229 -23.22 3.50 -0.78
N ARG A 230 -24.15 3.09 -1.65
CA ARG A 230 -24.35 3.71 -2.97
C ARG A 230 -24.73 5.19 -2.94
N PHE A 231 -25.15 5.71 -1.78
CA PHE A 231 -25.55 7.09 -1.56
C PHE A 231 -24.41 7.96 -1.02
N GLY A 232 -23.21 7.37 -0.84
CA GLY A 232 -22.02 8.05 -0.32
C GLY A 232 -21.99 8.18 1.20
N THR A 233 -22.83 7.42 1.93
CA THR A 233 -22.76 7.38 3.39
C THR A 233 -21.62 6.47 3.81
N VAL A 234 -20.74 6.96 4.67
CA VAL A 234 -19.62 6.21 5.25
C VAL A 234 -20.02 5.70 6.63
N TYR A 235 -19.79 4.43 6.88
CA TYR A 235 -20.06 3.77 8.17
C TYR A 235 -18.76 3.34 8.83
N GLU A 236 -18.62 3.60 10.14
CA GLU A 236 -17.60 2.98 10.95
C GLU A 236 -17.87 1.46 10.98
N GLY A 237 -16.91 0.68 10.53
CA GLY A 237 -17.02 -0.79 10.51
C GLY A 237 -16.49 -1.41 11.78
N ARG A 238 -15.27 -1.96 11.77
CA ARG A 238 -14.65 -2.65 12.91
C ARG A 238 -14.45 -1.71 14.09
N PHE A 239 -14.79 -2.20 15.28
CA PHE A 239 -14.67 -1.48 16.55
C PHE A 239 -13.22 -1.09 16.84
N GLY A 240 -13.03 0.11 17.40
CA GLY A 240 -11.74 0.58 17.88
C GLY A 240 -11.49 2.06 17.61
N GLY A 241 -12.39 2.72 16.88
CA GLY A 241 -12.32 4.15 16.54
C GLY A 241 -11.80 4.41 15.13
N THR A 242 -12.34 5.44 14.50
CA THR A 242 -12.14 5.75 13.08
C THR A 242 -10.74 6.31 12.76
N GLU A 243 -10.08 6.93 13.72
CA GLU A 243 -8.73 7.52 13.57
C GLU A 243 -7.61 6.55 13.96
N ARG A 244 -7.93 5.52 14.71
CA ARG A 244 -6.95 4.55 15.21
C ARG A 244 -6.61 3.53 14.14
N ASN A 245 -5.43 2.92 14.24
CA ASN A 245 -4.92 1.93 13.31
C ASN A 245 -5.47 0.52 13.62
N VAL A 246 -6.79 0.39 13.58
CA VAL A 246 -7.48 -0.87 13.87
C VAL A 246 -7.12 -1.93 12.84
N VAL A 247 -6.64 -3.09 13.29
CA VAL A 247 -6.36 -4.24 12.42
C VAL A 247 -7.67 -4.88 11.99
N GLY A 248 -7.89 -4.95 10.68
CA GLY A 248 -9.07 -5.54 10.06
C GLY A 248 -9.02 -7.07 9.96
N ALA A 249 -10.02 -7.64 9.27
CA ALA A 249 -10.05 -9.02 8.82
C ALA A 249 -10.64 -9.06 7.40
N HIS A 250 -10.00 -8.36 6.46
CA HIS A 250 -10.51 -8.12 5.12
C HIS A 250 -9.53 -8.49 4.01
N ALA A 251 -8.24 -8.68 4.32
CA ALA A 251 -7.20 -9.03 3.34
C ALA A 251 -6.13 -9.85 4.04
N ARG A 252 -6.25 -11.17 4.00
CA ARG A 252 -5.34 -12.11 4.68
C ARG A 252 -3.89 -11.81 4.36
N GLY A 253 -3.05 -11.74 5.39
CA GLY A 253 -1.62 -11.40 5.28
C GLY A 253 -1.34 -9.91 5.05
N PHE A 254 -2.37 -9.08 4.94
CA PHE A 254 -2.27 -7.65 4.66
C PHE A 254 -3.18 -6.81 5.55
N ASN A 255 -3.81 -7.39 6.59
CA ASN A 255 -4.69 -6.67 7.50
C ASN A 255 -3.92 -5.71 8.41
N THR A 256 -2.78 -6.15 8.95
CA THR A 256 -1.94 -5.33 9.83
C THR A 256 -1.25 -4.24 9.01
N GLY A 257 -1.53 -2.98 9.33
CA GLY A 257 -0.95 -1.82 8.59
C GLY A 257 -1.74 -1.39 7.35
N SER A 258 -2.92 -1.95 7.12
CA SER A 258 -3.84 -1.48 6.08
C SER A 258 -5.16 -0.98 6.63
N VAL A 259 -5.91 -0.27 5.79
CA VAL A 259 -7.29 0.13 6.04
C VAL A 259 -8.21 -0.48 4.99
N GLY A 260 -9.13 -1.34 5.42
CA GLY A 260 -10.13 -1.95 4.55
C GLY A 260 -11.37 -1.07 4.37
N ILE A 261 -11.67 -0.70 3.14
CA ILE A 261 -12.85 0.08 2.75
C ILE A 261 -13.70 -0.76 1.82
N ALA A 262 -14.92 -1.14 2.24
CA ALA A 262 -15.83 -1.95 1.45
C ALA A 262 -17.00 -1.13 0.93
N VAL A 263 -17.22 -1.14 -0.38
CA VAL A 263 -18.43 -0.54 -0.97
C VAL A 263 -19.54 -1.58 -1.06
N LEU A 264 -20.73 -1.26 -0.55
CA LEU A 264 -21.87 -2.16 -0.56
C LEU A 264 -22.33 -2.42 -1.99
N GLY A 265 -22.25 -3.67 -2.44
CA GLY A 265 -22.68 -4.08 -3.79
C GLY A 265 -21.68 -5.01 -4.47
N THR A 266 -21.84 -5.19 -5.79
CA THR A 266 -20.99 -5.98 -6.70
C THR A 266 -20.65 -5.16 -7.92
N PHE A 267 -19.35 -5.01 -8.23
CA PHE A 267 -18.88 -4.07 -9.25
C PHE A 267 -17.99 -4.71 -10.33
N SER A 268 -18.31 -5.94 -10.70
CA SER A 268 -17.62 -6.62 -11.82
C SER A 268 -18.02 -6.06 -13.18
N GLY A 269 -19.33 -5.79 -13.40
CA GLY A 269 -19.86 -5.29 -14.67
C GLY A 269 -20.33 -3.84 -14.66
N ALA A 270 -20.32 -3.17 -13.51
CA ALA A 270 -20.75 -1.78 -13.37
C ALA A 270 -19.93 -1.08 -12.28
N GLU A 271 -19.64 0.19 -12.49
CA GLU A 271 -18.97 1.02 -11.49
C GLU A 271 -19.89 1.30 -10.27
N PRO A 272 -19.32 1.55 -9.09
CA PRO A 272 -20.08 2.12 -7.99
C PRO A 272 -20.72 3.45 -8.37
N ALA A 273 -21.85 3.78 -7.75
CA ALA A 273 -22.47 5.08 -7.93
C ALA A 273 -21.47 6.22 -7.62
N ARG A 274 -21.57 7.32 -8.37
CA ARG A 274 -20.65 8.47 -8.23
C ARG A 274 -20.54 8.96 -6.79
N ALA A 275 -21.64 9.04 -6.06
CA ALA A 275 -21.64 9.44 -4.65
C ALA A 275 -20.80 8.49 -3.78
N ALA A 276 -20.80 7.17 -4.06
CA ALA A 276 -19.94 6.23 -3.36
C ALA A 276 -18.46 6.41 -3.73
N GLN A 277 -18.15 6.64 -5.01
CA GLN A 277 -16.77 6.90 -5.46
C GLN A 277 -16.21 8.16 -4.79
N GLU A 278 -16.96 9.26 -4.77
CA GLU A 278 -16.57 10.51 -4.10
C GLU A 278 -16.37 10.33 -2.58
N ALA A 279 -17.24 9.52 -1.94
CA ALA A 279 -17.11 9.22 -0.52
C ALA A 279 -15.84 8.39 -0.24
N VAL A 280 -15.54 7.40 -1.07
CA VAL A 280 -14.30 6.60 -0.99
C VAL A 280 -13.08 7.50 -1.18
N ALA A 281 -13.06 8.40 -2.17
CA ALA A 281 -11.94 9.31 -2.40
C ALA A 281 -11.70 10.24 -1.20
N ARG A 282 -12.76 10.83 -0.61
CA ARG A 282 -12.65 11.65 0.60
C ARG A 282 -12.17 10.84 1.81
N LEU A 283 -12.67 9.62 1.98
CA LEU A 283 -12.25 8.74 3.07
C LEU A 283 -10.77 8.35 2.95
N LEU A 284 -10.33 8.00 1.75
CA LEU A 284 -8.92 7.73 1.44
C LEU A 284 -8.04 8.96 1.71
N ALA A 285 -8.47 10.14 1.23
CA ALA A 285 -7.77 11.40 1.41
C ALA A 285 -7.51 11.70 2.90
N TRP A 286 -8.53 11.54 3.74
CA TRP A 286 -8.45 11.77 5.17
C TRP A 286 -7.65 10.68 5.89
N ARG A 287 -7.94 9.39 5.61
CA ARG A 287 -7.38 8.29 6.39
C ARG A 287 -5.90 8.06 6.10
N LEU A 288 -5.47 8.28 4.85
CA LEU A 288 -4.06 8.20 4.48
C LEU A 288 -3.28 9.45 4.92
N ASP A 289 -3.94 10.62 4.98
CA ASP A 289 -3.34 11.83 5.54
C ASP A 289 -3.03 11.72 7.04
N LEU A 290 -3.88 11.03 7.82
CA LEU A 290 -3.59 10.70 9.22
C LEU A 290 -2.28 9.94 9.41
N ALA A 291 -1.88 9.19 8.40
CA ALA A 291 -0.65 8.39 8.37
C ALA A 291 0.46 9.02 7.50
N HIS A 292 0.24 10.21 6.97
CA HIS A 292 1.16 10.89 6.05
C HIS A 292 1.52 10.07 4.80
N VAL A 293 0.61 9.23 4.33
CA VAL A 293 0.78 8.40 3.14
C VAL A 293 0.25 9.12 1.90
N ASP A 294 1.05 9.17 0.84
CA ASP A 294 0.58 9.65 -0.47
C ASP A 294 -0.35 8.61 -1.11
N PRO A 295 -1.64 8.92 -1.35
CA PRO A 295 -2.57 7.99 -1.98
C PRO A 295 -2.12 7.48 -3.35
N ALA A 296 -1.30 8.25 -4.07
CA ALA A 296 -0.79 7.91 -5.39
C ALA A 296 0.53 7.12 -5.38
N ALA A 297 1.12 6.89 -4.21
CA ALA A 297 2.41 6.22 -4.09
C ALA A 297 2.32 4.71 -4.31
N LEU A 298 3.47 4.13 -4.65
CA LEU A 298 3.77 2.71 -4.52
C LEU A 298 4.58 2.49 -3.25
N LEU A 299 4.40 1.34 -2.65
CA LEU A 299 5.17 0.93 -1.47
C LEU A 299 5.46 -0.57 -1.53
N THR A 300 6.56 -0.96 -0.92
CA THR A 300 6.83 -2.36 -0.63
C THR A 300 6.23 -2.74 0.72
N PHE A 301 5.46 -3.80 0.75
CA PHE A 301 4.85 -4.34 1.96
C PHE A 301 5.27 -5.80 2.15
N ILE A 302 5.60 -6.19 3.37
CA ILE A 302 5.94 -7.58 3.67
C ILE A 302 4.67 -8.34 3.95
N SER A 303 4.36 -9.33 3.11
CA SER A 303 3.18 -10.18 3.26
C SER A 303 3.22 -10.94 4.59
N GLY A 304 2.12 -10.96 5.31
CA GLY A 304 1.89 -11.84 6.46
C GLY A 304 1.43 -13.26 6.07
N GLY A 305 1.32 -13.54 4.78
CA GLY A 305 0.85 -14.82 4.22
C GLY A 305 -0.59 -14.77 3.72
N SER A 306 -0.77 -14.87 2.39
CA SER A 306 -2.05 -15.06 1.72
C SER A 306 -1.98 -16.27 0.79
N GLU A 307 -3.07 -16.61 0.11
CA GLU A 307 -3.05 -17.65 -0.93
C GLU A 307 -2.18 -17.25 -2.13
N ARG A 308 -2.02 -15.94 -2.36
CA ARG A 308 -1.23 -15.37 -3.46
C ARG A 308 0.23 -15.15 -3.09
N PHE A 309 0.51 -14.69 -1.87
CA PHE A 309 1.86 -14.34 -1.42
C PHE A 309 2.19 -15.06 -0.11
N ARG A 310 3.34 -15.71 -0.05
CA ARG A 310 3.81 -16.33 1.20
C ARG A 310 4.15 -15.29 2.25
N SER A 311 4.10 -15.70 3.51
CA SER A 311 4.57 -14.86 4.62
C SER A 311 6.05 -14.50 4.45
N GLY A 312 6.40 -13.25 4.75
CA GLY A 312 7.77 -12.74 4.66
C GLY A 312 8.16 -12.18 3.28
N VAL A 313 7.36 -12.41 2.23
CA VAL A 313 7.67 -11.93 0.87
C VAL A 313 7.38 -10.44 0.73
N PRO A 314 8.31 -9.63 0.20
CA PRO A 314 8.05 -8.25 -0.16
C PRO A 314 7.14 -8.16 -1.39
N VAL A 315 6.06 -7.41 -1.27
CA VAL A 315 5.05 -7.20 -2.32
C VAL A 315 4.98 -5.72 -2.64
N LEU A 316 5.11 -5.37 -3.92
CA LEU A 316 4.91 -4.00 -4.39
C LEU A 316 3.42 -3.72 -4.52
N LEU A 317 2.93 -2.77 -3.73
CA LEU A 317 1.53 -2.37 -3.67
C LEU A 317 1.35 -0.89 -3.98
N ARG A 318 0.18 -0.53 -4.48
CA ARG A 318 -0.29 0.86 -4.50
C ARG A 318 -0.74 1.25 -3.09
N ALA A 319 -0.55 2.50 -2.70
CA ALA A 319 -1.11 3.02 -1.45
C ALA A 319 -2.65 2.91 -1.41
N VAL A 320 -3.30 2.91 -2.58
CA VAL A 320 -4.70 2.55 -2.77
C VAL A 320 -4.77 1.30 -3.63
N SER A 321 -4.79 0.15 -3.01
CA SER A 321 -4.87 -1.18 -3.62
C SER A 321 -6.31 -1.69 -3.66
N GLY A 322 -6.62 -2.55 -4.61
CA GLY A 322 -7.80 -3.40 -4.55
C GLY A 322 -7.48 -4.72 -3.85
N HIS A 323 -8.48 -5.44 -3.36
CA HIS A 323 -8.25 -6.72 -2.69
C HIS A 323 -7.51 -7.73 -3.58
N ARG A 324 -7.75 -7.73 -4.89
CA ARG A 324 -7.03 -8.58 -5.85
C ARG A 324 -5.53 -8.32 -5.95
N ASP A 325 -5.05 -7.18 -5.45
CA ASP A 325 -3.62 -6.90 -5.37
C ASP A 325 -2.94 -7.71 -4.26
N THR A 326 -3.70 -8.17 -3.26
CA THR A 326 -3.21 -8.89 -2.07
C THR A 326 -3.59 -10.37 -2.02
N GLY A 327 -4.61 -10.79 -2.79
CA GLY A 327 -5.14 -12.16 -2.80
C GLY A 327 -5.64 -12.61 -4.16
N PHE A 328 -5.96 -13.90 -4.30
CA PHE A 328 -6.60 -14.47 -5.50
C PHE A 328 -8.11 -14.27 -5.46
N THR A 329 -8.56 -13.08 -5.78
CA THR A 329 -9.98 -12.69 -5.75
C THR A 329 -10.33 -11.77 -6.90
N SER A 330 -11.61 -11.71 -7.31
CA SER A 330 -12.11 -10.73 -8.27
C SER A 330 -12.45 -9.38 -7.61
N CYS A 331 -12.45 -9.31 -6.27
CA CYS A 331 -12.73 -8.09 -5.49
C CYS A 331 -11.71 -6.98 -5.81
N PRO A 332 -12.13 -5.73 -5.95
CA PRO A 332 -13.46 -5.14 -5.77
C PRO A 332 -14.37 -5.20 -7.01
N GLY A 333 -14.11 -6.06 -7.97
CA GLY A 333 -14.78 -6.15 -9.27
C GLY A 333 -14.07 -5.32 -10.34
N ASP A 334 -14.12 -5.77 -11.61
CA ASP A 334 -13.29 -5.20 -12.68
C ASP A 334 -13.58 -3.73 -12.94
N ALA A 335 -14.87 -3.36 -12.99
CA ALA A 335 -15.28 -1.99 -13.23
C ALA A 335 -14.81 -1.04 -12.08
N PHE A 336 -14.90 -1.47 -10.84
CA PHE A 336 -14.43 -0.65 -9.73
C PHE A 336 -12.89 -0.63 -9.62
N TYR A 337 -12.25 -1.78 -9.87
CA TYR A 337 -10.78 -1.84 -9.86
C TYR A 337 -10.15 -0.88 -10.87
N ALA A 338 -10.72 -0.76 -12.07
CA ALA A 338 -10.27 0.19 -13.08
C ALA A 338 -10.33 1.66 -12.62
N ARG A 339 -11.18 1.97 -11.64
CA ARG A 339 -11.32 3.34 -11.08
C ARG A 339 -10.30 3.68 -9.99
N LEU A 340 -9.61 2.69 -9.40
CA LEU A 340 -8.79 2.91 -8.20
C LEU A 340 -7.67 3.93 -8.40
N ASN A 341 -7.00 3.94 -9.56
CA ASN A 341 -5.96 4.94 -9.84
C ASN A 341 -6.53 6.37 -9.93
N ALA A 342 -7.71 6.53 -10.52
CA ALA A 342 -8.38 7.82 -10.56
C ALA A 342 -8.79 8.30 -9.16
N LEU A 343 -9.33 7.40 -8.33
CA LEU A 343 -9.70 7.69 -6.94
C LEU A 343 -8.48 8.01 -6.07
N ALA A 344 -7.37 7.31 -6.26
CA ALA A 344 -6.10 7.62 -5.60
C ALA A 344 -5.61 9.04 -5.97
N GLY A 345 -5.67 9.39 -7.26
CA GLY A 345 -5.35 10.74 -7.73
C GLY A 345 -6.29 11.81 -7.20
N GLU A 346 -7.58 11.53 -7.08
CA GLU A 346 -8.57 12.42 -6.46
C GLU A 346 -8.28 12.59 -4.96
N ALA A 347 -8.03 11.51 -4.24
CA ALA A 347 -7.67 11.54 -2.84
C ALA A 347 -6.38 12.34 -2.59
N ALA A 348 -5.38 12.21 -3.46
CA ALA A 348 -4.14 12.97 -3.36
C ALA A 348 -4.33 14.48 -3.53
N ARG A 349 -5.35 14.89 -4.29
CA ARG A 349 -5.70 16.32 -4.50
C ARG A 349 -6.71 16.88 -3.50
N THR A 350 -7.31 16.03 -2.67
CA THR A 350 -8.33 16.42 -1.69
C THR A 350 -7.69 16.80 -0.36
N GLY A 351 -8.06 17.95 0.21
CA GLY A 351 -7.58 18.40 1.52
C GLY A 351 -6.11 18.82 1.49
N LEU A 352 -5.70 19.52 0.44
CA LEU A 352 -4.35 20.09 0.34
C LEU A 352 -4.20 21.35 1.23
N PRO A 353 -2.98 21.66 1.71
CA PRO A 353 -1.71 20.94 1.48
C PRO A 353 -1.53 19.73 2.39
N LYS A 354 -0.57 18.84 2.06
CA LYS A 354 -0.24 17.62 2.83
C LYS A 354 1.26 17.44 3.01
N ILE A 355 1.62 16.76 4.09
CA ILE A 355 2.98 16.28 4.37
C ILE A 355 2.99 14.76 4.14
N TYR A 356 3.92 14.28 3.33
CA TYR A 356 4.07 12.88 3.01
C TYR A 356 5.40 12.32 3.51
N GLU A 357 5.35 11.10 4.03
CA GLU A 357 6.52 10.30 4.43
C GLU A 357 7.50 11.05 5.35
N PRO A 358 7.03 11.73 6.40
CA PRO A 358 7.92 12.39 7.34
C PRO A 358 8.77 11.35 8.05
N ARG A 359 10.08 11.54 8.04
CA ARG A 359 11.03 10.64 8.70
C ARG A 359 12.19 11.40 9.32
N VAL A 360 12.76 10.79 10.35
CA VAL A 360 13.97 11.28 11.03
C VAL A 360 15.02 10.20 10.89
N GLU A 361 16.12 10.56 10.26
CA GLU A 361 17.31 9.73 10.14
C GLU A 361 18.29 10.18 11.26
N ALA A 362 18.57 9.27 12.20
CA ALA A 362 19.45 9.56 13.33
C ALA A 362 20.88 9.10 13.04
N GLY A 363 21.86 10.00 13.22
CA GLY A 363 23.29 9.73 13.18
C GLY A 363 23.95 10.01 14.54
N GLU A 364 25.28 9.98 14.61
CA GLU A 364 26.05 10.35 15.82
C GLU A 364 25.92 11.86 16.08
N GLY A 365 25.01 12.23 17.00
CA GLY A 365 24.74 13.62 17.34
C GLY A 365 23.98 14.43 16.29
N ILE A 366 23.59 13.80 15.19
CA ILE A 366 22.94 14.46 14.05
C ILE A 366 21.57 13.82 13.80
N PHE A 367 20.55 14.65 13.59
CA PHE A 367 19.20 14.22 13.22
C PHE A 367 18.81 14.89 11.93
N ARG A 368 18.57 14.13 10.86
CA ARG A 368 18.12 14.64 9.56
C ARG A 368 16.62 14.40 9.40
N PHE A 369 15.88 15.48 9.20
CA PHE A 369 14.44 15.49 9.03
C PHE A 369 14.11 15.59 7.55
N ARG A 370 13.36 14.62 7.05
CA ARG A 370 12.98 14.55 5.63
C ARG A 370 11.49 14.31 5.49
N ALA A 371 10.89 14.98 4.52
CA ALA A 371 9.51 14.77 4.10
C ALA A 371 9.31 15.31 2.68
N ARG A 372 8.22 14.90 2.05
CA ARG A 372 7.74 15.50 0.81
C ARG A 372 6.45 16.27 1.09
N LEU A 373 6.30 17.44 0.48
CA LEU A 373 5.09 18.24 0.55
C LEU A 373 4.29 18.07 -0.75
N SER A 374 2.97 18.15 -0.67
CA SER A 374 2.09 18.05 -1.83
C SER A 374 2.28 19.17 -2.86
N SER A 375 2.80 20.31 -2.41
CA SER A 375 3.15 21.47 -3.25
C SER A 375 4.27 22.27 -2.59
N PRO A 376 5.04 23.07 -3.34
CA PRO A 376 6.04 23.97 -2.77
C PRO A 376 5.38 24.97 -1.81
N GLN A 377 5.87 25.03 -0.55
CA GLN A 377 5.39 25.95 0.47
C GLN A 377 6.44 26.11 1.58
N PRO A 378 6.32 27.14 2.43
CA PRO A 378 7.13 27.28 3.62
C PRO A 378 6.89 26.11 4.58
N TRP A 379 7.96 25.62 5.20
CA TRP A 379 7.90 24.59 6.23
C TRP A 379 8.78 24.94 7.43
N LEU A 380 8.44 24.36 8.57
CA LEU A 380 9.16 24.52 9.83
C LEU A 380 9.27 23.17 10.51
N VAL A 381 10.50 22.79 10.89
CA VAL A 381 10.79 21.71 11.83
C VAL A 381 11.17 22.36 13.18
N ALA A 382 10.49 21.97 14.24
CA ALA A 382 10.81 22.41 15.59
C ALA A 382 11.14 21.23 16.49
N ILE A 383 12.14 21.39 17.33
CA ILE A 383 12.56 20.42 18.35
C ILE A 383 12.27 21.01 19.71
N SER A 384 11.53 20.29 20.55
CA SER A 384 11.21 20.71 21.90
C SER A 384 11.72 19.73 22.94
N ASP A 385 12.17 20.25 24.09
CA ASP A 385 12.56 19.44 25.24
C ASP A 385 11.32 18.86 25.96
N ARG A 386 11.54 18.10 27.04
CA ARG A 386 10.46 17.50 27.84
C ARG A 386 9.51 18.52 28.47
N ALA A 387 9.96 19.76 28.70
CA ALA A 387 9.15 20.83 29.23
C ALA A 387 8.35 21.57 28.14
N GLY A 388 8.49 21.18 26.87
CA GLY A 388 7.83 21.82 25.72
C GLY A 388 8.55 23.06 25.22
N ARG A 389 9.74 23.39 25.77
CA ARG A 389 10.54 24.53 25.32
C ARG A 389 11.26 24.17 24.03
N GLU A 390 11.15 25.02 23.01
CA GLU A 390 11.86 24.84 21.74
C GLU A 390 13.37 25.02 21.95
N VAL A 391 14.15 24.06 21.46
CA VAL A 391 15.61 24.03 21.57
C VAL A 391 16.32 24.12 20.23
N ALA A 392 15.63 23.80 19.15
CA ALA A 392 16.15 23.96 17.80
C ALA A 392 15.00 24.15 16.79
N ARG A 393 15.31 24.85 15.71
CA ARG A 393 14.38 25.17 14.65
C ARG A 393 15.08 25.13 13.29
N GLY A 394 14.40 24.51 12.32
CA GLY A 394 14.76 24.58 10.91
C GLY A 394 13.60 25.08 10.07
N THR A 395 13.88 25.95 9.12
CA THR A 395 12.88 26.48 8.19
C THR A 395 13.36 26.37 6.76
N GLY A 396 12.44 26.29 5.84
CA GLY A 396 12.73 26.33 4.42
C GLY A 396 11.48 26.52 3.59
N THR A 397 11.65 26.55 2.29
CA THR A 397 10.56 26.66 1.32
C THR A 397 10.80 25.68 0.18
N GLY A 398 9.75 24.99 -0.27
CA GLY A 398 9.85 24.03 -1.38
C GLY A 398 8.91 22.86 -1.20
N ALA A 399 8.98 21.91 -2.11
CA ALA A 399 8.20 20.66 -2.07
C ALA A 399 8.90 19.56 -1.27
N THR A 400 10.14 19.79 -0.82
CA THR A 400 10.93 18.81 -0.07
C THR A 400 11.39 19.46 1.24
N VAL A 401 11.22 18.73 2.33
CA VAL A 401 11.83 19.06 3.63
C VAL A 401 13.11 18.24 3.72
N ASP A 402 14.21 18.92 3.94
CA ASP A 402 15.51 18.30 4.21
C ASP A 402 16.29 19.24 5.13
N TRP A 403 16.28 18.95 6.41
CA TRP A 403 16.95 19.74 7.42
C TRP A 403 17.67 18.86 8.40
N THR A 404 18.82 19.31 8.84
CA THR A 404 19.67 18.59 9.78
C THR A 404 19.83 19.40 11.06
N TRP A 405 19.58 18.75 12.19
CA TRP A 405 19.89 19.28 13.52
C TRP A 405 21.16 18.62 14.05
N ASP A 406 22.16 19.43 14.32
CA ASP A 406 23.30 19.04 15.13
C ASP A 406 22.93 19.18 16.61
N SER A 407 22.87 18.06 17.32
CA SER A 407 22.54 18.00 18.74
C SER A 407 23.78 17.95 19.65
N VAL A 408 24.98 18.19 19.10
CA VAL A 408 26.19 18.35 19.89
C VAL A 408 26.00 19.56 20.83
N GLY A 409 26.12 19.32 22.14
CA GLY A 409 25.85 20.34 23.16
C GLY A 409 24.40 20.39 23.68
N ALA A 410 23.47 19.70 23.07
CA ALA A 410 22.12 19.56 23.64
C ALA A 410 22.14 18.65 24.87
N VAL A 411 21.29 18.97 25.86
CA VAL A 411 21.17 18.18 27.09
C VAL A 411 20.68 16.78 26.74
N ARG A 412 21.33 15.73 27.27
CA ARG A 412 20.90 14.35 27.08
C ARG A 412 19.46 14.16 27.59
N GLY A 413 18.59 13.60 26.76
CA GLY A 413 17.21 13.41 27.17
C GLY A 413 16.24 13.12 26.03
N ASN A 414 14.97 13.05 26.41
CA ASN A 414 13.87 12.88 25.47
C ASN A 414 13.39 14.24 24.97
N TYR A 415 13.26 14.33 23.67
CA TYR A 415 12.76 15.50 22.94
C TYR A 415 11.53 15.07 22.09
N ARG A 416 10.86 16.04 21.56
CA ARG A 416 9.84 15.87 20.53
C ARG A 416 10.19 16.75 19.34
N TRP A 417 9.94 16.22 18.16
CA TRP A 417 10.00 17.01 16.94
C TRP A 417 8.59 17.22 16.39
N SER A 418 8.42 18.30 15.68
CA SER A 418 7.24 18.59 14.87
C SER A 418 7.65 19.18 13.54
N LEU A 419 6.93 18.82 12.48
CA LEU A 419 7.03 19.41 11.15
C LEU A 419 5.69 20.02 10.79
N THR A 420 5.68 21.30 10.47
CA THR A 420 4.52 22.03 9.98
C THR A 420 4.79 22.61 8.60
N ALA A 421 3.77 22.64 7.73
CA ALA A 421 3.85 23.24 6.41
C ALA A 421 2.47 23.79 6.03
N GLY A 422 2.33 25.11 6.03
CA GLY A 422 1.04 25.77 5.80
C GLY A 422 -0.06 25.25 6.73
N SER A 423 -1.20 24.89 6.15
CA SER A 423 -2.33 24.26 6.86
C SER A 423 -2.31 22.73 6.81
N ALA A 424 -1.22 22.10 6.33
CA ALA A 424 -1.09 20.65 6.32
C ALA A 424 -1.13 20.07 7.73
N ARG A 425 -1.66 18.86 7.88
CA ARG A 425 -1.60 18.12 9.13
C ARG A 425 -0.17 18.03 9.62
N PRO A 426 0.16 18.51 10.83
CA PRO A 426 1.52 18.44 11.35
C PRO A 426 1.97 17.00 11.56
N ALA A 427 3.21 16.70 11.16
CA ALA A 427 3.88 15.47 11.55
C ALA A 427 4.68 15.70 12.83
N ASN A 428 4.74 14.72 13.70
CA ASN A 428 5.49 14.83 14.95
C ASN A 428 5.91 13.43 15.45
N GLY A 429 6.89 13.41 16.35
CA GLY A 429 7.33 12.17 16.96
C GLY A 429 8.29 12.39 18.12
N PRO A 430 8.63 11.32 18.83
CA PRO A 430 9.66 11.35 19.84
C PRO A 430 11.05 11.45 19.20
N LEU A 431 11.99 12.03 19.94
CA LEU A 431 13.39 12.10 19.60
C LEU A 431 14.21 11.92 20.88
N ARG A 432 15.34 11.26 20.81
CA ARG A 432 16.22 11.09 21.97
C ARG A 432 17.61 11.59 21.63
N VAL A 433 18.07 12.60 22.38
CA VAL A 433 19.39 13.19 22.23
C VAL A 433 20.33 12.65 23.31
N GLY A 434 21.50 12.28 22.90
CA GLY A 434 22.62 11.97 23.78
C GLY A 434 22.36 10.87 24.78
N GLY A 435 22.85 9.77 24.49
CA GLY A 435 23.09 8.62 25.32
C GLY A 435 23.62 7.55 24.41
N GLY A 436 24.87 7.26 24.49
CA GLY A 436 25.41 5.98 24.08
C GLY A 436 24.83 4.86 24.95
N SER A 437 23.54 4.96 25.30
CA SER A 437 22.71 3.95 25.94
C SER A 437 21.23 4.23 25.68
N GLY A 438 20.86 4.58 24.43
CA GLY A 438 19.54 4.25 23.92
C GLY A 438 19.37 2.74 24.09
N ALA A 439 18.13 2.25 24.26
CA ALA A 439 17.88 0.82 24.18
C ALA A 439 18.69 0.32 22.98
N PHE A 440 19.55 -0.68 23.22
CA PHE A 440 20.36 -1.24 22.16
C PHE A 440 19.44 -1.58 20.98
N ALA A 441 19.69 -0.99 19.83
CA ALA A 441 18.87 -1.15 18.65
C ALA A 441 19.72 -1.67 17.48
N VAL A 442 19.07 -2.46 16.66
CA VAL A 442 19.63 -3.01 15.42
C VAL A 442 18.65 -2.70 14.30
N GLU A 443 19.12 -2.09 13.24
CA GLU A 443 18.44 -1.98 11.96
C GLU A 443 19.10 -2.95 10.99
N ALA A 444 18.33 -3.63 10.15
CA ALA A 444 18.88 -4.53 9.14
C ALA A 444 17.99 -4.54 7.89
N SER A 445 18.63 -4.70 6.74
CA SER A 445 17.97 -4.84 5.43
C SER A 445 18.79 -5.76 4.53
N ALA A 446 18.15 -6.35 3.54
CA ALA A 446 18.81 -7.12 2.47
C ALA A 446 18.43 -6.53 1.11
N ALA A 447 19.40 -6.39 0.23
CA ALA A 447 19.17 -5.89 -1.12
C ALA A 447 20.04 -6.67 -2.14
N PRO A 448 19.42 -7.25 -3.16
CA PRO A 448 17.98 -7.45 -3.31
C PRO A 448 17.42 -8.45 -2.28
N ALA A 449 16.14 -8.31 -1.92
CA ALA A 449 15.46 -9.25 -1.01
C ALA A 449 15.02 -10.54 -1.71
N ALA A 450 15.01 -10.54 -3.05
CA ALA A 450 14.74 -11.71 -3.87
C ALA A 450 15.96 -12.00 -4.75
N LEU A 451 16.45 -13.22 -4.68
CA LEU A 451 17.61 -13.70 -5.42
C LEU A 451 17.17 -14.60 -6.56
N THR A 452 17.81 -14.42 -7.70
CA THR A 452 17.66 -15.26 -8.91
C THR A 452 19.03 -15.82 -9.31
N PRO A 453 19.64 -16.71 -8.50
CA PRO A 453 21.04 -17.12 -8.66
C PRO A 453 21.22 -18.02 -9.90
N ASN A 454 21.47 -17.38 -11.03
CA ASN A 454 21.68 -18.01 -12.35
C ASN A 454 23.07 -17.72 -12.94
N GLY A 455 23.90 -16.93 -12.25
CA GLY A 455 25.27 -16.59 -12.66
C GLY A 455 25.36 -15.46 -13.68
N ASP A 456 24.29 -14.67 -13.87
CA ASP A 456 24.30 -13.52 -14.80
C ASP A 456 24.84 -12.20 -14.15
N GLY A 457 25.17 -12.24 -12.88
CA GLY A 457 25.63 -11.10 -12.11
C GLY A 457 24.50 -10.19 -11.60
N GLN A 458 23.23 -10.55 -11.83
CA GLN A 458 22.07 -9.78 -11.39
C GLN A 458 21.27 -10.58 -10.37
N ALA A 459 21.12 -10.03 -9.17
CA ALA A 459 20.41 -10.70 -8.08
C ALA A 459 20.91 -12.12 -7.73
N ASP A 460 22.14 -12.47 -8.08
CA ASP A 460 22.78 -13.75 -7.70
C ASP A 460 23.11 -13.78 -6.19
N SER A 461 23.33 -12.60 -5.60
CA SER A 461 23.66 -12.45 -4.19
C SER A 461 22.94 -11.25 -3.58
N ALA A 462 22.71 -11.29 -2.27
CA ALA A 462 22.18 -10.18 -1.50
C ALA A 462 23.25 -9.57 -0.60
N VAL A 463 23.33 -8.24 -0.58
CA VAL A 463 24.05 -7.51 0.45
C VAL A 463 23.11 -7.28 1.62
N VAL A 464 23.41 -7.86 2.76
CA VAL A 464 22.73 -7.57 4.02
C VAL A 464 23.47 -6.45 4.71
N SER A 465 22.77 -5.32 4.89
CA SER A 465 23.27 -4.16 5.62
C SER A 465 22.62 -4.12 6.99
N TYR A 466 23.40 -3.88 8.04
CA TYR A 466 22.87 -3.70 9.38
C TYR A 466 23.62 -2.61 10.14
N ARG A 467 22.91 -1.97 11.06
CA ARG A 467 23.44 -0.90 11.91
C ARG A 467 23.22 -1.23 13.37
N LEU A 468 24.29 -1.10 14.14
CA LEU A 468 24.28 -1.28 15.60
C LEU A 468 24.38 0.08 16.30
N THR A 469 23.51 0.35 17.28
CA THR A 469 23.62 1.57 18.10
C THR A 469 24.66 1.46 19.21
N ALA A 470 25.13 0.25 19.52
CA ALA A 470 26.25 -0.03 20.44
C ALA A 470 27.02 -1.26 19.96
N ALA A 471 28.24 -1.42 20.40
CA ALA A 471 29.04 -2.61 20.10
C ALA A 471 28.39 -3.86 20.71
N ALA A 472 28.37 -4.95 19.96
CA ALA A 472 27.67 -6.19 20.33
C ALA A 472 28.36 -7.43 19.72
N ASN A 473 28.14 -8.60 20.32
CA ASN A 473 28.35 -9.88 19.66
C ASN A 473 27.19 -10.12 18.68
N VAL A 474 27.50 -10.24 17.41
CA VAL A 474 26.53 -10.45 16.33
C VAL A 474 26.60 -11.89 15.87
N SER A 475 25.43 -12.52 15.76
CA SER A 475 25.23 -13.79 15.06
C SER A 475 24.19 -13.60 13.98
N VAL A 476 24.39 -14.20 12.82
CA VAL A 476 23.41 -14.22 11.73
C VAL A 476 23.16 -15.66 11.34
N ALA A 477 21.89 -16.04 11.34
CA ALA A 477 21.41 -17.33 10.86
C ALA A 477 20.46 -17.12 9.68
N ILE A 478 20.56 -17.95 8.68
CA ILE A 478 19.56 -18.06 7.62
C ILE A 478 18.65 -19.23 7.99
N VAL A 479 17.36 -18.95 8.14
CA VAL A 479 16.38 -19.90 8.70
C VAL A 479 15.30 -20.14 7.66
N ASP A 480 14.92 -21.38 7.46
CA ASP A 480 13.81 -21.77 6.59
C ASP A 480 12.43 -21.52 7.25
N PRO A 481 11.31 -21.68 6.53
CA PRO A 481 9.97 -21.48 7.10
C PRO A 481 9.60 -22.47 8.21
N GLY A 482 10.31 -23.59 8.30
CA GLY A 482 10.13 -24.59 9.38
C GLY A 482 10.89 -24.24 10.66
N GLY A 483 11.71 -23.15 10.62
CA GLY A 483 12.53 -22.74 11.75
C GLY A 483 13.91 -23.41 11.82
N LEU A 484 14.29 -24.19 10.79
CA LEU A 484 15.59 -24.82 10.70
C LEU A 484 16.65 -23.82 10.19
N THR A 485 17.76 -23.70 10.90
CA THR A 485 18.92 -22.93 10.42
C THR A 485 19.62 -23.68 9.29
N VAL A 486 19.61 -23.09 8.10
CA VAL A 486 20.24 -23.66 6.89
C VAL A 486 21.65 -23.14 6.66
N ALA A 487 21.99 -21.97 7.21
CA ALA A 487 23.34 -21.42 7.18
C ALA A 487 23.55 -20.43 8.34
N THR A 488 24.81 -20.25 8.75
CA THR A 488 25.23 -19.30 9.80
C THR A 488 26.37 -18.42 9.25
N PRO A 489 26.08 -17.38 8.46
CA PRO A 489 27.10 -16.52 7.87
C PRO A 489 28.01 -15.82 8.89
N ILE A 490 27.47 -15.49 10.07
CA ILE A 490 28.21 -14.85 11.16
C ILE A 490 27.86 -15.59 12.46
N ASP A 491 28.86 -16.06 13.19
CA ASP A 491 28.69 -16.69 14.49
C ASP A 491 29.47 -15.94 15.56
N ARG A 492 28.76 -15.21 16.43
CA ARG A 492 29.26 -14.50 17.62
C ARG A 492 30.50 -13.61 17.38
N VAL A 493 30.43 -12.82 16.33
CA VAL A 493 31.50 -11.88 16.00
C VAL A 493 31.31 -10.58 16.76
N TRP A 494 32.31 -10.15 17.50
CA TRP A 494 32.32 -8.85 18.17
C TRP A 494 32.36 -7.73 17.13
N THR A 495 31.30 -6.94 17.06
CA THR A 495 31.07 -5.90 16.06
C THR A 495 30.91 -4.54 16.75
N ARG A 496 31.60 -3.52 16.27
CA ARG A 496 31.49 -2.14 16.80
C ARG A 496 30.14 -1.52 16.45
N ALA A 497 29.76 -0.44 17.15
CA ALA A 497 28.67 0.40 16.73
C ALA A 497 28.91 0.98 15.33
N GLY A 498 27.86 1.20 14.56
CA GLY A 498 27.92 1.71 13.20
C GLY A 498 27.29 0.78 12.15
N GLU A 499 27.54 1.07 10.89
CA GLU A 499 27.02 0.31 9.75
C GLU A 499 27.97 -0.81 9.35
N HIS A 500 27.40 -1.96 9.02
CA HIS A 500 28.11 -3.17 8.62
C HIS A 500 27.37 -3.84 7.48
N THR A 501 28.11 -4.57 6.66
CA THR A 501 27.55 -5.34 5.54
C THR A 501 28.18 -6.72 5.46
N PHE A 502 27.43 -7.68 4.95
CA PHE A 502 27.92 -8.96 4.46
C PHE A 502 27.10 -9.42 3.28
N THR A 503 27.64 -10.37 2.51
CA THR A 503 26.97 -10.85 1.30
C THR A 503 26.48 -12.29 1.53
N ILE A 504 25.26 -12.56 1.09
CA ILE A 504 24.69 -13.91 0.99
C ILE A 504 24.72 -14.30 -0.48
N ASP A 505 25.41 -15.39 -0.81
CA ASP A 505 25.39 -15.99 -2.13
C ASP A 505 24.12 -16.86 -2.28
N GLY A 506 23.27 -16.49 -3.22
CA GLY A 506 22.04 -17.21 -3.50
C GLY A 506 22.28 -18.62 -4.06
N ALA A 507 23.40 -18.83 -4.73
CA ALA A 507 23.74 -20.16 -5.29
C ALA A 507 23.93 -21.23 -4.18
N ALA A 508 24.31 -20.79 -2.98
CA ALA A 508 24.48 -21.69 -1.83
C ALA A 508 23.18 -22.12 -1.16
N LEU A 509 22.04 -21.54 -1.54
CA LEU A 509 20.73 -21.81 -0.94
C LEU A 509 19.81 -22.49 -1.96
N PRO A 510 19.02 -23.51 -1.57
CA PRO A 510 17.91 -24.01 -2.38
C PRO A 510 16.86 -22.93 -2.66
N ASP A 511 15.99 -23.15 -3.66
CA ASP A 511 14.84 -22.30 -3.86
C ASP A 511 13.91 -22.34 -2.64
N GLY A 512 13.50 -21.18 -2.16
CA GLY A 512 12.69 -21.09 -0.95
C GLY A 512 12.57 -19.67 -0.40
N VAL A 513 11.74 -19.54 0.61
CA VAL A 513 11.63 -18.33 1.44
C VAL A 513 12.45 -18.54 2.69
N TYR A 514 13.26 -17.58 3.03
CA TYR A 514 14.13 -17.62 4.19
C TYR A 514 13.96 -16.38 5.05
N SER A 515 14.35 -16.51 6.29
CA SER A 515 14.53 -15.40 7.23
C SER A 515 16.01 -15.28 7.57
N VAL A 516 16.60 -14.13 7.29
CA VAL A 516 17.93 -13.76 7.80
C VAL A 516 17.73 -13.22 9.21
N VAL A 517 18.03 -14.03 10.22
CA VAL A 517 17.85 -13.70 11.63
C VAL A 517 19.18 -13.18 12.19
N LEU A 518 19.23 -11.89 12.45
CA LEU A 518 20.39 -11.23 13.07
C LEU A 518 20.12 -11.07 14.56
N THR A 519 20.92 -11.71 15.38
CA THR A 519 20.91 -11.58 16.84
C THR A 519 22.15 -10.82 17.28
N ALA A 520 21.96 -9.72 17.97
CA ALA A 520 23.05 -8.90 18.50
C ALA A 520 22.91 -8.73 20.00
N ARG A 521 23.98 -9.08 20.76
CA ARG A 521 24.00 -9.05 22.23
C ARG A 521 25.15 -8.22 22.74
N THR A 522 24.85 -7.19 23.53
CA THR A 522 25.84 -6.34 24.18
C THR A 522 26.49 -7.04 25.39
N THR A 523 27.66 -6.55 25.85
CA THR A 523 28.30 -7.01 27.09
C THR A 523 27.44 -6.73 28.34
N ALA A 524 26.53 -5.74 28.26
CA ALA A 524 25.60 -5.43 29.33
C ALA A 524 24.34 -6.36 29.34
N GLY A 525 24.29 -7.36 28.43
CA GLY A 525 23.23 -8.35 28.37
C GLY A 525 21.98 -7.92 27.57
N ALA A 526 21.95 -6.71 27.01
CA ALA A 526 20.86 -6.32 26.11
C ALA A 526 20.98 -7.12 24.80
N GLU A 527 19.86 -7.72 24.38
CA GLU A 527 19.79 -8.51 23.16
C GLU A 527 18.68 -7.96 22.24
N VAL A 528 18.97 -7.88 20.96
CA VAL A 528 18.02 -7.52 19.91
C VAL A 528 18.11 -8.54 18.80
N VAL A 529 16.96 -9.03 18.39
CA VAL A 529 16.80 -9.92 17.23
C VAL A 529 16.11 -9.15 16.13
N LYS A 530 16.71 -9.14 14.94
CA LYS A 530 16.12 -8.59 13.71
C LYS A 530 15.99 -9.68 12.67
N THR A 531 14.83 -9.74 12.04
CA THR A 531 14.56 -10.68 10.95
C THR A 531 14.39 -9.91 9.67
N VAL A 532 15.13 -10.30 8.64
CA VAL A 532 15.06 -9.73 7.30
C VAL A 532 14.63 -10.85 6.34
N PRO A 533 13.57 -10.66 5.54
CA PRO A 533 13.15 -11.67 4.58
C PRO A 533 14.16 -11.78 3.44
N LEU A 534 14.39 -13.00 2.99
CA LEU A 534 15.20 -13.33 1.83
C LEU A 534 14.51 -14.42 1.04
N THR A 535 14.40 -14.24 -0.25
CA THR A 535 13.79 -15.21 -1.17
C THR A 535 14.84 -15.68 -2.15
N VAL A 536 14.89 -16.96 -2.42
CA VAL A 536 15.70 -17.55 -3.48
C VAL A 536 14.76 -18.28 -4.44
N SER A 537 14.74 -17.84 -5.69
CA SER A 537 13.94 -18.49 -6.73
C SER A 537 14.66 -18.41 -8.06
N ARG A 538 14.75 -19.55 -8.72
CA ARG A 538 15.32 -19.67 -10.06
C ARG A 538 14.25 -19.64 -11.14
N THR A 539 12.99 -19.34 -10.79
CA THR A 539 11.89 -19.24 -11.76
C THR A 539 12.14 -18.15 -12.80
N LEU A 540 12.63 -16.97 -12.37
CA LEU A 540 12.98 -15.85 -13.24
C LEU A 540 14.49 -15.60 -13.18
N GLY A 541 15.15 -15.55 -14.32
CA GLY A 541 16.57 -15.26 -14.42
C GLY A 541 16.97 -14.63 -15.74
N LEU A 542 18.26 -14.28 -15.87
CA LEU A 542 18.84 -13.66 -17.07
C LEU A 542 18.01 -12.50 -17.58
N VAL A 543 17.55 -11.63 -16.67
CA VAL A 543 16.74 -10.45 -17.03
C VAL A 543 17.65 -9.35 -17.54
N VAL A 544 17.46 -8.95 -18.80
CA VAL A 544 18.24 -7.88 -19.44
C VAL A 544 17.27 -6.88 -20.07
N ALA A 545 17.53 -5.61 -19.89
CA ALA A 545 16.83 -4.52 -20.56
C ALA A 545 17.82 -3.66 -21.37
N GLU A 546 17.64 -3.62 -22.68
CA GLU A 546 18.55 -2.93 -23.60
C GLU A 546 17.79 -2.13 -24.66
N PRO A 547 18.28 -0.93 -25.02
CA PRO A 547 19.44 -0.23 -24.49
C PRO A 547 19.14 0.40 -23.12
N ALA A 548 20.17 0.53 -22.27
CA ALA A 548 20.04 1.23 -20.98
C ALA A 548 19.69 2.73 -21.16
N LEU A 549 20.04 3.30 -22.30
CA LEU A 549 19.64 4.63 -22.71
C LEU A 549 18.69 4.50 -23.92
N PHE A 550 17.40 4.70 -23.66
CA PHE A 550 16.28 4.44 -24.56
C PHE A 550 15.69 5.74 -25.10
N SER A 551 15.47 5.82 -26.40
CA SER A 551 14.99 7.03 -27.07
C SER A 551 13.69 6.78 -27.86
N PRO A 552 12.52 6.83 -27.24
CA PRO A 552 11.24 6.51 -27.87
C PRO A 552 10.69 7.66 -28.74
N ASN A 553 11.49 8.19 -29.68
CA ASN A 553 11.13 9.34 -30.54
C ASN A 553 10.69 8.94 -31.95
N ALA A 554 10.80 7.67 -32.32
CA ALA A 554 10.45 7.07 -33.62
C ALA A 554 11.35 7.53 -34.79
N ASP A 555 12.64 7.75 -34.51
CA ASP A 555 13.64 8.11 -35.55
C ASP A 555 14.43 6.89 -36.08
N GLY A 556 14.12 5.69 -35.62
CA GLY A 556 14.77 4.44 -35.98
C GLY A 556 16.03 4.12 -35.16
N ARG A 557 16.26 4.82 -34.03
CA ARG A 557 17.46 4.68 -33.20
C ARG A 557 17.10 4.59 -31.74
N ASN A 558 17.42 3.45 -31.12
CA ASN A 558 17.11 3.16 -29.72
C ASN A 558 15.64 3.40 -29.36
N ASP A 559 14.73 3.31 -30.34
CA ASP A 559 13.30 3.54 -30.20
C ASP A 559 12.58 2.44 -29.44
N VAL A 560 13.24 1.31 -29.25
CA VAL A 560 12.67 0.11 -28.65
C VAL A 560 13.54 -0.32 -27.47
N LEU A 561 12.92 -0.46 -26.31
CA LEU A 561 13.49 -1.12 -25.14
C LEU A 561 13.20 -2.62 -25.26
N GLY A 562 14.21 -3.41 -25.55
CA GLY A 562 14.15 -4.88 -25.57
C GLY A 562 14.33 -5.42 -24.16
N VAL A 563 13.42 -6.26 -23.70
CA VAL A 563 13.48 -6.94 -22.42
C VAL A 563 13.56 -8.42 -22.66
N SER A 564 14.69 -9.03 -22.30
CA SER A 564 14.90 -10.48 -22.37
C SER A 564 14.91 -11.07 -20.97
N PHE A 565 14.33 -12.25 -20.81
CA PHE A 565 14.30 -12.97 -19.54
C PHE A 565 14.21 -14.47 -19.79
N THR A 566 14.62 -15.27 -18.80
CA THR A 566 14.53 -16.74 -18.85
C THR A 566 13.62 -17.23 -17.73
N LEU A 567 12.74 -18.17 -18.05
CA LEU A 567 11.87 -18.84 -17.09
C LEU A 567 12.27 -20.30 -16.98
N ASN A 568 12.43 -20.80 -15.77
CA ASN A 568 12.68 -22.24 -15.51
C ASN A 568 11.38 -23.06 -15.39
N SER A 569 10.23 -22.39 -15.27
CA SER A 569 8.90 -23.01 -15.26
C SER A 569 7.89 -22.10 -15.94
N PRO A 570 6.77 -22.63 -16.48
CA PRO A 570 5.71 -21.82 -17.05
C PRO A 570 5.20 -20.78 -16.05
N SER A 571 5.15 -19.51 -16.45
CA SER A 571 4.84 -18.40 -15.54
C SER A 571 4.12 -17.27 -16.25
N THR A 572 3.26 -16.55 -15.53
CA THR A 572 2.73 -15.26 -16.01
C THR A 572 3.74 -14.17 -15.66
N VAL A 573 4.21 -13.47 -16.69
CA VAL A 573 5.17 -12.37 -16.57
C VAL A 573 4.46 -11.03 -16.72
N THR A 574 4.74 -10.11 -15.78
CA THR A 574 4.25 -8.74 -15.78
C THR A 574 5.43 -7.78 -15.82
N LEU A 575 5.44 -6.86 -16.79
CA LEU A 575 6.42 -5.78 -16.83
C LEU A 575 5.80 -4.48 -16.31
N ARG A 576 6.51 -3.80 -15.41
CA ARG A 576 6.10 -2.51 -14.85
C ARG A 576 7.22 -1.49 -14.97
N VAL A 577 6.87 -0.29 -15.42
CA VAL A 577 7.81 0.84 -15.50
C VAL A 577 7.51 1.80 -14.36
N LEU A 578 8.56 2.14 -13.60
CA LEU A 578 8.48 3.01 -12.43
C LEU A 578 9.34 4.26 -12.62
N ARG A 579 8.87 5.40 -12.11
CA ARG A 579 9.64 6.62 -11.94
C ARG A 579 9.53 7.10 -10.49
N GLU A 580 10.66 7.28 -9.82
CA GLU A 580 10.69 7.69 -8.41
C GLU A 580 9.80 6.79 -7.52
N GLY A 581 9.83 5.47 -7.76
CA GLY A 581 9.00 4.51 -7.06
C GLY A 581 7.51 4.50 -7.44
N ARG A 582 7.06 5.35 -8.38
CA ARG A 582 5.67 5.42 -8.85
C ARG A 582 5.49 4.66 -10.15
N TRP A 583 4.44 3.88 -10.23
CA TRP A 583 4.07 3.17 -11.45
C TRP A 583 3.59 4.15 -12.53
N VAL A 584 4.25 4.12 -13.71
CA VAL A 584 3.94 5.00 -14.84
C VAL A 584 3.46 4.26 -16.07
N ALA A 585 3.80 2.98 -16.21
CA ALA A 585 3.32 2.12 -17.30
C ALA A 585 3.38 0.64 -16.92
N SER A 586 2.52 -0.17 -17.53
CA SER A 586 2.59 -1.64 -17.53
C SER A 586 2.56 -2.11 -18.99
N PRO A 587 3.70 -2.15 -19.67
CA PRO A 587 3.74 -2.40 -21.09
C PRO A 587 3.32 -3.82 -21.47
N HIS A 588 3.39 -4.79 -20.54
CA HIS A 588 3.13 -6.18 -20.86
C HIS A 588 2.66 -7.02 -19.69
N VAL A 589 1.71 -7.91 -19.96
CA VAL A 589 1.28 -9.00 -19.08
C VAL A 589 0.91 -10.18 -19.96
N ALA A 590 1.64 -11.30 -19.84
CA ALA A 590 1.34 -12.52 -20.59
C ALA A 590 1.88 -13.76 -19.85
N SER A 591 1.32 -14.93 -20.19
CA SER A 591 1.83 -16.22 -19.75
C SER A 591 2.83 -16.76 -20.79
N TYR A 592 3.92 -17.31 -20.28
CA TYR A 592 5.01 -17.89 -21.06
C TYR A 592 5.34 -19.29 -20.56
N GLU A 593 5.76 -20.14 -21.48
CA GLU A 593 6.35 -21.45 -21.16
C GLU A 593 7.77 -21.29 -20.61
N ALA A 594 8.36 -22.37 -20.06
CA ALA A 594 9.77 -22.37 -19.69
C ALA A 594 10.65 -22.09 -20.91
N GLY A 595 11.72 -21.32 -20.74
CA GLY A 595 12.63 -20.94 -21.80
C GLY A 595 13.00 -19.45 -21.78
N THR A 596 13.75 -19.04 -22.78
CA THR A 596 14.17 -17.63 -22.96
C THR A 596 13.16 -16.88 -23.82
N HIS A 597 12.73 -15.73 -23.35
CA HIS A 597 11.74 -14.87 -23.99
C HIS A 597 12.25 -13.47 -24.18
N ARG A 598 11.67 -12.77 -25.14
CA ARG A 598 11.95 -11.36 -25.41
C ARG A 598 10.65 -10.61 -25.66
N PHE A 599 10.54 -9.44 -25.04
CA PHE A 599 9.50 -8.47 -25.28
C PHE A 599 10.13 -7.15 -25.71
N GLU A 600 9.46 -6.40 -26.59
CA GLU A 600 9.93 -5.13 -27.08
C GLU A 600 8.89 -4.04 -26.81
N TRP A 601 9.33 -2.93 -26.25
CA TRP A 601 8.47 -1.80 -25.92
C TRP A 601 9.00 -0.49 -26.53
N ASN A 602 8.12 0.23 -27.20
CA ASN A 602 8.43 1.47 -27.89
C ASN A 602 8.11 2.74 -27.09
N GLY A 603 7.99 2.64 -25.75
CA GLY A 603 7.74 3.78 -24.88
C GLY A 603 6.28 4.30 -24.88
N VAL A 604 5.34 3.65 -25.58
CA VAL A 604 3.93 4.05 -25.59
C VAL A 604 3.29 3.64 -24.26
N ARG A 605 2.53 4.56 -23.66
CA ARG A 605 1.73 4.37 -22.45
C ARG A 605 0.25 4.49 -22.80
N SER A 606 -0.62 4.23 -21.83
CA SER A 606 -2.08 4.46 -21.96
C SER A 606 -2.41 5.92 -22.33
N VAL A 607 -1.56 6.87 -21.94
CA VAL A 607 -1.66 8.28 -22.33
C VAL A 607 -0.28 8.78 -22.71
N GLY A 608 -0.04 8.98 -24.02
CA GLY A 608 1.19 9.51 -24.57
C GLY A 608 2.39 8.55 -24.50
N ARG A 609 3.58 9.09 -24.69
CA ARG A 609 4.86 8.37 -24.62
C ARG A 609 5.58 8.63 -23.30
N LEU A 610 6.58 7.82 -23.01
CA LEU A 610 7.47 8.02 -21.87
C LEU A 610 8.19 9.37 -22.03
N LYS A 611 8.30 10.12 -20.96
CA LYS A 611 9.05 11.39 -20.91
C LYS A 611 10.51 11.12 -20.60
N ASP A 612 11.37 12.08 -20.90
CA ASP A 612 12.79 12.00 -20.56
C ASP A 612 13.00 11.93 -19.05
N GLY A 613 13.98 11.16 -18.61
CA GLY A 613 14.36 10.94 -17.21
C GLY A 613 14.72 9.51 -16.88
N ASP A 614 15.03 9.28 -15.60
CA ASP A 614 15.42 7.98 -15.09
C ASP A 614 14.21 7.17 -14.64
N TYR A 615 14.26 5.87 -14.93
CA TYR A 615 13.19 4.92 -14.70
C TYR A 615 13.76 3.60 -14.16
N SER A 616 12.89 2.79 -13.60
CA SER A 616 13.15 1.39 -13.32
C SER A 616 12.12 0.51 -14.02
N LEU A 617 12.58 -0.60 -14.57
CA LEU A 617 11.75 -1.66 -15.12
C LEU A 617 11.70 -2.80 -14.10
N ALA A 618 10.53 -3.14 -13.58
CA ALA A 618 10.30 -4.34 -12.81
C ALA A 618 9.74 -5.44 -13.73
N VAL A 619 10.43 -6.56 -13.77
CA VAL A 619 9.98 -7.81 -14.41
C VAL A 619 9.55 -8.75 -13.31
N GLU A 620 8.27 -9.06 -13.26
CA GLU A 620 7.66 -9.92 -12.25
C GLU A 620 7.21 -11.21 -12.90
N ALA A 621 7.54 -12.36 -12.31
CA ALA A 621 7.06 -13.67 -12.73
C ALA A 621 6.30 -14.38 -11.61
N SER A 622 5.23 -15.09 -11.94
CA SER A 622 4.55 -15.98 -10.98
C SER A 622 5.49 -17.13 -10.60
N ASP A 623 5.52 -17.46 -9.32
CA ASP A 623 6.41 -18.49 -8.75
C ASP A 623 5.65 -19.40 -7.80
N ALA A 624 5.86 -20.72 -7.93
CA ALA A 624 5.16 -21.71 -7.12
C ALA A 624 5.60 -21.70 -5.63
N ILE A 625 6.83 -21.21 -5.36
CA ILE A 625 7.43 -21.22 -4.02
C ILE A 625 7.12 -19.93 -3.28
N VAL A 626 7.29 -18.81 -3.95
CA VAL A 626 7.24 -17.47 -3.32
C VAL A 626 6.03 -16.62 -3.75
N GLY A 627 5.21 -17.14 -4.66
CA GLY A 627 4.04 -16.47 -5.24
C GLY A 627 4.40 -15.53 -6.38
N THR A 628 5.37 -14.65 -6.20
CA THR A 628 5.88 -13.75 -7.26
C THR A 628 7.34 -13.44 -6.99
N VAL A 629 8.18 -13.60 -7.99
CA VAL A 629 9.57 -13.15 -8.00
C VAL A 629 9.69 -11.92 -8.88
N SER A 630 10.55 -10.96 -8.53
CA SER A 630 10.72 -9.71 -9.26
C SER A 630 12.19 -9.33 -9.38
N VAL A 631 12.59 -8.92 -10.58
CA VAL A 631 13.89 -8.29 -10.86
C VAL A 631 13.65 -6.86 -11.32
N VAL A 632 14.42 -5.91 -10.80
CA VAL A 632 14.27 -4.48 -11.11
C VAL A 632 15.54 -3.95 -11.74
N LEU A 633 15.43 -3.42 -12.95
CA LEU A 633 16.55 -2.88 -13.74
C LEU A 633 16.38 -1.38 -13.96
N PRO A 634 17.44 -0.57 -13.84
CA PRO A 634 17.39 0.84 -14.19
C PRO A 634 17.51 1.05 -15.71
N PHE A 635 16.87 2.09 -16.23
CA PHE A 635 17.09 2.60 -17.56
C PHE A 635 16.78 4.11 -17.64
N THR A 636 17.32 4.80 -18.61
CA THR A 636 17.05 6.23 -18.84
C THR A 636 16.32 6.40 -20.16
N SER A 637 15.25 7.18 -20.19
CA SER A 637 14.59 7.64 -21.41
C SER A 637 15.10 9.03 -21.77
N ASP A 638 15.54 9.19 -23.00
CA ASP A 638 15.97 10.48 -23.56
C ASP A 638 15.58 10.57 -25.03
N SER A 639 14.51 11.28 -25.29
CA SER A 639 13.94 11.49 -26.63
C SER A 639 14.25 12.91 -27.19
N THR A 640 15.00 13.69 -26.40
CA THR A 640 15.31 15.10 -26.76
C THR A 640 16.56 15.18 -27.61
N ALA A 641 16.41 15.68 -28.81
CA ALA A 641 17.56 15.85 -29.71
C ALA A 641 18.54 16.91 -29.20
N PRO A 642 19.86 16.63 -29.28
CA PRO A 642 20.90 17.61 -28.95
C PRO A 642 20.83 18.86 -29.83
N SER A 643 21.47 19.93 -29.40
CA SER A 643 21.60 21.12 -30.19
C SER A 643 23.10 21.42 -30.53
N VAL A 644 23.34 21.80 -31.77
CA VAL A 644 24.67 22.25 -32.20
C VAL A 644 24.54 23.55 -32.98
N LYS A 645 25.38 24.52 -32.63
CA LYS A 645 25.48 25.83 -33.32
C LYS A 645 26.94 26.19 -33.57
N PHE A 646 27.22 26.95 -34.64
CA PHE A 646 28.55 27.50 -34.84
C PHE A 646 28.77 28.61 -33.79
N ALA A 647 29.90 28.55 -33.11
CA ALA A 647 30.37 29.59 -32.20
C ALA A 647 31.33 30.53 -32.89
N GLU A 648 31.46 31.75 -32.39
CA GLU A 648 32.38 32.77 -32.91
C GLU A 648 33.85 32.41 -32.68
N GLY A 649 34.73 32.87 -33.56
CA GLY A 649 36.18 32.75 -33.49
C GLY A 649 36.82 32.03 -34.67
N ARG A 650 38.18 31.98 -34.70
CA ARG A 650 38.96 31.35 -35.80
C ARG A 650 38.74 29.82 -35.79
N GLY A 651 38.59 29.24 -37.00
CA GLY A 651 38.41 27.81 -37.24
C GLY A 651 36.97 27.34 -37.03
N ILE A 652 36.79 26.01 -36.97
CA ILE A 652 35.48 25.41 -36.71
C ILE A 652 35.31 25.28 -35.21
N ARG A 653 34.42 26.11 -34.66
CA ARG A 653 33.99 26.07 -33.25
C ARG A 653 32.51 25.79 -33.21
N LEU A 654 32.13 24.83 -32.37
CA LEU A 654 30.77 24.34 -32.28
C LEU A 654 30.32 24.36 -30.81
N GLN A 655 29.26 25.09 -30.52
CA GLN A 655 28.61 25.07 -29.24
C GLN A 655 27.63 23.88 -29.22
N VAL A 656 27.80 22.99 -28.26
CA VAL A 656 26.90 21.85 -28.03
C VAL A 656 26.33 21.92 -26.62
N ASN A 657 25.09 21.48 -26.43
CA ASN A 657 24.41 21.56 -25.16
C ASN A 657 24.61 20.31 -24.26
N GLU A 658 25.14 19.21 -24.80
CA GLU A 658 25.27 17.94 -24.09
C GLU A 658 26.37 17.03 -24.62
N PRO A 659 26.79 15.98 -23.88
CA PRO A 659 27.74 14.98 -24.35
C PRO A 659 27.23 14.18 -25.56
N GLY A 660 28.12 13.58 -26.30
CA GLY A 660 27.77 12.76 -27.47
C GLY A 660 28.88 12.80 -28.54
N ARG A 661 28.50 12.86 -29.80
CA ARG A 661 29.44 12.99 -30.92
C ARG A 661 28.96 13.98 -31.97
N LEU A 662 29.89 14.61 -32.61
CA LEU A 662 29.68 15.51 -33.75
C LEU A 662 30.01 14.77 -35.04
N LEU A 663 29.06 14.77 -35.95
CA LEU A 663 29.17 14.22 -37.28
C LEU A 663 29.31 15.39 -38.27
N LEU A 664 30.54 15.63 -38.74
CA LEU A 664 30.81 16.74 -39.66
C LEU A 664 30.99 16.22 -41.08
N ARG A 665 30.52 17.02 -42.02
CA ARG A 665 30.92 16.92 -43.44
C ARG A 665 31.48 18.25 -43.88
N ILE A 666 32.72 18.23 -44.36
CA ILE A 666 33.44 19.40 -44.84
C ILE A 666 33.85 19.12 -46.28
N ASP A 667 33.20 19.77 -47.23
CA ASP A 667 33.40 19.57 -48.69
C ASP A 667 33.48 18.08 -49.11
N GLY A 668 32.63 17.23 -48.52
CA GLY A 668 32.57 15.78 -48.77
C GLY A 668 33.37 14.92 -47.79
N ALA A 669 34.37 15.41 -47.11
CA ALA A 669 35.11 14.68 -46.07
C ALA A 669 34.25 14.48 -44.83
N ARG A 670 34.29 13.27 -44.25
CA ARG A 670 33.57 12.95 -42.99
C ARG A 670 34.55 12.99 -41.83
N ILE A 671 34.16 13.68 -40.76
CA ILE A 671 34.88 13.76 -39.50
C ILE A 671 33.93 13.47 -38.40
N GLU A 672 34.31 12.57 -37.48
CA GLU A 672 33.60 12.32 -36.25
C GLU A 672 34.42 12.84 -35.08
N ARG A 673 33.74 13.47 -34.11
CA ARG A 673 34.38 14.02 -32.92
C ARG A 673 33.55 13.71 -31.68
N GLU A 674 34.14 13.01 -30.75
CA GLU A 674 33.55 12.78 -29.44
C GLU A 674 33.45 14.07 -28.62
N VAL A 675 32.35 14.25 -27.91
CA VAL A 675 32.07 15.38 -27.04
C VAL A 675 31.80 14.84 -25.66
N LYS A 676 32.72 15.00 -24.72
CA LYS A 676 32.62 14.47 -23.35
C LYS A 676 31.74 15.29 -22.42
N LYS A 677 31.49 16.57 -22.73
CA LYS A 677 30.64 17.50 -21.96
C LYS A 677 30.11 18.61 -22.82
N ALA A 678 28.99 19.19 -22.41
CA ALA A 678 28.46 20.42 -23.03
C ALA A 678 29.50 21.54 -23.06
N GLY A 679 29.45 22.38 -24.10
CA GLY A 679 30.36 23.51 -24.26
C GLY A 679 30.82 23.77 -25.70
N VAL A 680 31.88 24.54 -25.82
CA VAL A 680 32.47 24.86 -27.12
C VAL A 680 33.54 23.82 -27.50
N VAL A 681 33.28 23.10 -28.57
CA VAL A 681 34.20 22.11 -29.14
C VAL A 681 34.97 22.73 -30.31
N ARG A 682 36.29 22.65 -30.31
CA ARG A 682 37.14 23.00 -31.45
C ARG A 682 37.37 21.76 -32.29
N VAL A 683 37.10 21.87 -33.60
CA VAL A 683 37.44 20.83 -34.55
C VAL A 683 38.66 21.28 -35.31
N PRO A 684 39.83 20.59 -35.18
CA PRO A 684 41.01 20.88 -35.97
C PRO A 684 40.68 20.69 -37.45
N TRP A 685 40.90 21.70 -38.20
CA TRP A 685 40.75 21.70 -39.65
C TRP A 685 41.70 22.70 -40.26
N ASP A 686 42.57 22.23 -41.11
CA ASP A 686 43.61 23.01 -41.80
C ASP A 686 43.29 23.33 -43.25
N GLY A 687 42.17 22.78 -43.76
CA GLY A 687 41.75 22.96 -45.15
C GLY A 687 40.79 24.14 -45.30
N ALA A 688 40.85 24.75 -46.51
CA ALA A 688 39.94 25.81 -46.92
C ALA A 688 38.57 25.26 -47.34
N GLY A 689 37.80 24.74 -46.38
CA GLY A 689 36.48 24.19 -46.65
C GLY A 689 35.44 25.28 -46.88
N LYS A 690 34.75 25.23 -48.02
CA LYS A 690 33.70 26.18 -48.40
C LYS A 690 32.35 25.89 -47.71
N ARG A 691 32.07 24.62 -47.38
CA ARG A 691 30.80 24.21 -46.77
C ARG A 691 31.02 23.22 -45.65
N VAL A 692 30.63 23.61 -44.45
CA VAL A 692 30.65 22.74 -43.25
C VAL A 692 29.23 22.43 -42.84
N ARG A 693 28.87 21.16 -42.78
CA ARG A 693 27.61 20.66 -42.21
C ARG A 693 27.93 19.83 -40.99
N VAL A 694 27.26 20.10 -39.88
CA VAL A 694 27.42 19.34 -38.64
C VAL A 694 26.07 18.89 -38.11
N VAL A 695 26.03 17.69 -37.56
CA VAL A 695 24.94 17.10 -36.79
C VAL A 695 25.56 16.67 -35.48
N ALA A 696 24.97 17.04 -34.36
CA ALA A 696 25.27 16.46 -33.07
C ALA A 696 24.38 15.22 -32.87
N GLU A 697 24.98 14.18 -32.33
CA GLU A 697 24.28 12.96 -31.89
C GLU A 697 24.61 12.77 -30.41
N ASP A 698 23.60 12.68 -29.54
CA ASP A 698 23.78 12.43 -28.13
C ASP A 698 24.08 10.95 -27.84
N LEU A 699 24.16 10.61 -26.55
CA LEU A 699 24.44 9.24 -26.11
C LEU A 699 23.23 8.30 -26.34
N ALA A 700 22.00 8.84 -26.40
CA ALA A 700 20.80 8.10 -26.73
C ALA A 700 20.62 7.81 -28.20
N GLY A 701 21.43 8.44 -29.08
CA GLY A 701 21.38 8.33 -30.52
C GLY A 701 20.50 9.39 -31.21
N ASN A 702 19.90 10.34 -30.45
CA ASN A 702 19.11 11.42 -31.00
C ASN A 702 20.00 12.36 -31.79
N ARG A 703 19.50 12.86 -32.93
CA ARG A 703 20.25 13.75 -33.79
C ARG A 703 19.67 15.15 -33.86
N SER A 704 20.55 16.12 -33.72
CA SER A 704 20.22 17.51 -33.95
C SER A 704 19.77 17.79 -35.39
N LYS A 705 19.05 18.88 -35.59
CA LYS A 705 18.95 19.49 -36.91
C LYS A 705 20.35 19.84 -37.38
N PRO A 706 20.64 19.69 -38.69
CA PRO A 706 21.94 20.05 -39.23
C PRO A 706 22.22 21.56 -39.09
N ALA A 707 23.37 21.92 -38.52
CA ALA A 707 23.89 23.28 -38.62
C ALA A 707 24.81 23.36 -39.85
N VAL A 708 24.64 24.39 -40.67
CA VAL A 708 25.41 24.59 -41.88
C VAL A 708 26.06 25.96 -41.84
N ARG A 709 27.36 26.00 -42.18
CA ARG A 709 28.13 27.23 -42.40
C ARG A 709 28.74 27.18 -43.79
N VAL A 710 28.55 28.23 -44.56
CA VAL A 710 29.17 28.42 -45.87
C VAL A 710 30.14 29.59 -45.75
N SER A 711 31.42 29.37 -46.05
CA SER A 711 32.40 30.45 -46.11
C SER A 711 32.11 31.29 -47.36
N ARG A 712 31.86 32.60 -47.19
CA ARG A 712 31.86 33.53 -48.31
C ARG A 712 33.34 33.72 -48.71
N SER A 713 33.68 33.36 -49.93
CA SER A 713 34.99 33.60 -50.54
C SER A 713 35.35 35.07 -50.51
#